data_8d43f2fabb8a3827b69c5288c11505f6
#
_entry.id   8d43f2fabb8a3827b69c5288c11505f6
#
_cell.length_a   1.000
_cell.length_b   1.000
_cell.length_c   1.000
_cell.angle_alpha   90.00
_cell.angle_beta   90.00
_cell.angle_gamma   90.00
#
_symmetry.space_group_name_H-M   'P 1'
#
loop_
_entity.id
_entity.type
_entity.pdbx_description
1 polymer ?
#
loop_
_entity_poly.entity_id
_entity_poly.type
_entity_poly.pdbx_seq_one_letter_code
_entity_poly.pdbx_strand_id
1 'polypeptide(L)'
;MPICVTALCGRVSVQAQAGFTPAAIIPKEAVPIDPKQERHISMQSAKSPETAATSAQKKNGKKKKNKPRRSIFGTIMRFIGCLLCVCVMAASAGAVLLSLYVVQVTEDPDGKLDLDEQKLKQTSIVYDRDGNEVNTFAGENNRIWREISAMPEDLQNAVIAVEDKDFRSEPGINVKRTIAAALNEFTGNALLGSKQGASTLEQQLVKNLTGDSEQDVLRKVREIFRALGLCNRYSKETILEAYLNTIPLTGTIYGMEAGAQEYFGKSVEELSLAECAELASITKNPKSFNPATNPENLLKRRNHVLALMRNQGYITDEECAAAQAEPITLAESKSATEKVTRTSRNSYFDDALFADVTQAIMEQESCTRAEAQDKIFSDGLRIYSTLDQKAQSAMEQVMLNEDTGDGELFPALWHEEEVPSSIPADSEITYDESGLPLNPDGSSVFTDDDVPVYADKENTTLKTSQDDNGNLIFYESVRTQAAMASISMEDGHRGEIVALVGGLGEKKVDRGTNRATLPHQTGSTMKPIAAYCLAVDSKIINYSSPMADTPYYLKSDHQVLDTDRCLKLGLSTDKYNAVNQSRDDVWRDWPTNYGGAGGDGATMLVYDALRRSYNTIAVWIGSYVGAEEMFSFAHDTLNCTYLDPEHDVDLAPLVLGSQSQGLTVVELAGAYSIFNDGKFTTPHYWTEIYDSDGNLYLDNSKRVTTVQAIDPAAATIMNRLLSNVWKTPGTANGMKPETEGIDTIGKTGTTSDFKDYTFAGVSPYYSTAVWWGYDKPYCMWGVDGTLGNNGKPTQRAFKRYMEAAQADKPAKDFYYDDSVVQKQFSTSTGAIVSGGGETGYYTEDNLPDDSYSTLTDPSVNTLDPAAG
;
A
#
# COMPACT_ATOMS: atom_id res chain seq x y z
N MET A 1 -28.26 -22.60 -16.58
CA MET A 1 -29.45 -23.02 -15.78
C MET A 1 -29.17 -22.61 -14.35
N PRO A 2 -29.97 -21.74 -13.76
CA PRO A 2 -29.72 -21.25 -12.40
C PRO A 2 -30.46 -22.11 -11.39
N ILE A 3 -29.84 -22.33 -10.22
CA ILE A 3 -30.58 -22.78 -9.04
C ILE A 3 -30.20 -21.92 -7.84
N CYS A 4 -31.26 -21.43 -7.26
CA CYS A 4 -31.44 -20.56 -6.12
C CYS A 4 -30.73 -20.96 -4.84
N VAL A 5 -30.35 -19.89 -4.16
CA VAL A 5 -29.95 -19.82 -2.75
C VAL A 5 -31.19 -19.88 -1.86
N THR A 6 -31.12 -20.60 -0.77
CA THR A 6 -31.92 -20.30 0.44
C THR A 6 -31.09 -20.53 1.71
N ALA A 7 -31.12 -19.50 2.53
CA ALA A 7 -30.44 -19.40 3.81
C ALA A 7 -30.99 -20.37 4.87
N LEU A 8 -30.14 -20.83 5.78
CA LEU A 8 -30.54 -21.33 7.10
C LEU A 8 -29.51 -20.91 8.16
N CYS A 9 -29.97 -20.05 9.03
CA CYS A 9 -29.35 -19.68 10.27
C CYS A 9 -29.36 -20.87 11.25
N GLY A 10 -28.18 -21.25 11.73
CA GLY A 10 -28.05 -22.21 12.82
C GLY A 10 -27.13 -21.66 13.91
N ARG A 11 -27.72 -21.31 15.06
CA ARG A 11 -26.99 -20.99 16.29
C ARG A 11 -26.31 -22.25 16.80
N VAL A 12 -25.01 -22.19 17.06
CA VAL A 12 -24.33 -23.16 17.95
C VAL A 12 -23.76 -22.40 19.13
N SER A 13 -24.29 -22.75 20.31
CA SER A 13 -23.76 -22.32 21.61
C SER A 13 -22.62 -23.26 22.00
N VAL A 14 -21.44 -22.73 22.30
CA VAL A 14 -20.37 -23.47 22.93
C VAL A 14 -20.20 -22.99 24.37
N GLN A 15 -20.35 -23.90 25.28
CA GLN A 15 -20.10 -23.71 26.72
C GLN A 15 -18.58 -23.62 26.95
N ALA A 16 -18.17 -22.57 27.67
CA ALA A 16 -16.84 -22.50 28.23
C ALA A 16 -16.78 -23.30 29.56
N GLN A 17 -15.82 -24.19 29.68
CA GLN A 17 -15.38 -24.71 30.97
C GLN A 17 -14.14 -23.97 31.47
N ALA A 18 -14.21 -23.59 32.71
CA ALA A 18 -13.25 -22.83 33.47
C ALA A 18 -12.03 -23.67 33.92
N GLY A 19 -10.91 -23.00 34.11
CA GLY A 19 -9.87 -23.45 35.00
C GLY A 19 -8.50 -22.89 34.68
N PHE A 20 -8.11 -21.79 35.28
CA PHE A 20 -6.89 -21.63 36.08
C PHE A 20 -6.72 -20.17 36.51
N THR A 21 -6.67 -19.95 37.81
CA THR A 21 -6.33 -18.70 38.48
C THR A 21 -4.83 -18.48 38.55
N PRO A 22 -4.40 -17.24 38.54
CA PRO A 22 -3.35 -16.81 39.47
C PRO A 22 -3.72 -15.60 40.35
N ALA A 23 -3.03 -15.53 41.44
CA ALA A 23 -3.26 -14.82 42.66
C ALA A 23 -3.18 -13.29 42.60
N ALA A 24 -3.90 -12.70 43.53
CA ALA A 24 -4.03 -11.35 44.00
C ALA A 24 -2.74 -10.50 44.17
N ILE A 25 -2.90 -9.20 43.85
CA ILE A 25 -2.34 -8.12 44.65
C ILE A 25 -3.39 -7.01 44.73
N ILE A 26 -3.84 -6.67 45.98
CA ILE A 26 -4.69 -5.53 46.35
C ILE A 26 -3.76 -4.38 46.71
N PRO A 27 -4.14 -3.12 46.45
CA PRO A 27 -4.53 -2.25 47.57
C PRO A 27 -5.69 -1.29 47.32
N LYS A 28 -6.56 -1.27 48.28
CA LYS A 28 -7.14 -0.21 49.10
C LYS A 28 -7.97 0.94 48.53
N GLU A 29 -9.17 0.91 49.10
CA GLU A 29 -10.03 2.01 49.55
C GLU A 29 -11.04 2.60 48.55
N ALA A 30 -12.23 1.98 48.57
CA ALA A 30 -13.48 2.62 48.16
C ALA A 30 -14.41 2.79 49.35
N VAL A 31 -14.87 4.01 49.56
CA VAL A 31 -15.91 4.42 50.51
C VAL A 31 -17.29 3.99 49.98
N PRO A 32 -18.19 3.41 50.77
CA PRO A 32 -19.48 2.96 50.26
C PRO A 32 -20.50 4.10 50.19
N ILE A 33 -21.21 4.19 49.10
CA ILE A 33 -22.41 5.01 48.93
C ILE A 33 -23.62 4.09 48.99
N ASP A 34 -24.51 4.38 49.91
CA ASP A 34 -25.77 3.75 50.31
C ASP A 34 -26.81 3.74 49.16
N PRO A 35 -27.46 2.60 48.86
CA PRO A 35 -28.51 2.52 47.83
C PRO A 35 -29.88 2.73 48.44
N LYS A 36 -30.43 3.93 48.38
CA LYS A 36 -31.88 4.20 48.58
C LYS A 36 -32.25 5.57 48.02
N GLN A 37 -32.79 5.62 46.84
CA GLN A 37 -33.90 6.50 46.44
C GLN A 37 -34.41 6.12 45.03
N GLU A 38 -35.07 5.01 44.92
CA GLU A 38 -36.08 4.80 43.89
C GLU A 38 -37.29 5.69 44.25
N ARG A 39 -37.56 6.71 43.44
CA ARG A 39 -38.85 7.40 43.46
C ARG A 39 -39.71 6.86 42.33
N HIS A 40 -40.64 5.99 42.70
CA HIS A 40 -41.84 5.69 41.95
C HIS A 40 -42.59 6.98 41.58
N ILE A 41 -42.80 7.20 40.30
CA ILE A 41 -43.88 8.05 39.81
C ILE A 41 -44.96 7.10 39.32
N SER A 42 -45.95 6.85 40.19
CA SER A 42 -47.18 6.16 39.86
C SER A 42 -48.10 7.07 39.07
N MET A 43 -48.59 6.59 37.93
CA MET A 43 -49.76 7.16 37.28
C MET A 43 -50.99 7.05 38.19
N GLN A 44 -51.49 8.16 38.65
CA GLN A 44 -52.83 8.24 39.27
C GLN A 44 -53.87 8.46 38.17
N SER A 45 -54.70 7.44 37.99
CA SER A 45 -55.94 7.50 37.28
C SER A 45 -56.95 8.31 38.16
N ALA A 46 -57.45 9.42 37.63
CA ALA A 46 -58.49 10.16 38.26
C ALA A 46 -59.84 9.46 38.05
N LYS A 47 -60.43 8.99 39.17
CA LYS A 47 -61.83 8.53 39.30
C LYS A 47 -62.73 9.76 39.47
N SER A 48 -63.80 9.79 38.69
CA SER A 48 -64.92 10.70 38.86
C SER A 48 -65.70 10.39 40.18
N PRO A 49 -66.29 11.36 40.87
CA PRO A 49 -67.19 11.09 41.99
C PRO A 49 -68.62 10.88 41.49
N GLU A 50 -69.21 9.81 41.99
CA GLU A 50 -70.66 9.61 42.03
C GLU A 50 -71.23 10.49 43.11
N THR A 51 -72.36 11.12 42.82
CA THR A 51 -73.30 11.51 43.86
C THR A 51 -74.77 11.28 43.43
N ALA A 52 -75.38 10.68 44.34
CA ALA A 52 -76.61 10.04 44.51
C ALA A 52 -77.92 10.74 43.97
N ALA A 53 -78.79 9.84 43.63
CA ALA A 53 -80.17 9.77 43.42
C ALA A 53 -81.07 10.84 44.07
N THR A 54 -82.05 11.17 43.30
CA THR A 54 -83.45 11.09 43.82
C THR A 54 -84.47 10.99 42.66
N SER A 55 -85.50 10.19 42.96
CA SER A 55 -86.56 9.71 42.10
C SER A 55 -87.65 10.81 41.78
N ALA A 56 -88.18 10.79 40.59
CA ALA A 56 -89.65 11.06 40.40
C ALA A 56 -90.08 10.57 39.01
N GLN A 57 -91.26 9.98 39.03
CA GLN A 57 -91.96 9.25 37.97
C GLN A 57 -92.58 10.11 36.86
N LYS A 58 -92.76 9.46 35.73
CA LYS A 58 -93.88 9.50 34.75
C LYS A 58 -93.99 10.67 33.78
N LYS A 59 -93.94 10.46 32.52
CA LYS A 59 -95.08 10.13 31.61
C LYS A 59 -94.64 10.00 30.17
N ASN A 60 -95.32 9.08 29.47
CA ASN A 60 -95.21 8.76 28.07
C ASN A 60 -95.38 9.96 27.12
N GLY A 61 -94.58 9.99 26.10
CA GLY A 61 -94.79 10.79 24.91
C GLY A 61 -93.91 10.35 23.78
N LYS A 62 -94.42 9.53 22.82
CA LYS A 62 -93.80 9.16 21.63
C LYS A 62 -93.62 10.39 20.74
N LYS A 63 -92.33 10.84 20.55
CA LYS A 63 -91.95 11.73 19.49
C LYS A 63 -90.87 11.04 18.61
N LYS A 64 -91.18 10.84 17.32
CA LYS A 64 -90.29 10.39 16.29
C LYS A 64 -89.09 11.34 16.27
N LYS A 65 -87.89 10.85 16.58
CA LYS A 65 -86.59 11.56 16.34
C LYS A 65 -86.18 11.40 14.90
N ASN A 66 -86.24 12.48 14.13
CA ASN A 66 -85.55 12.59 12.84
C ASN A 66 -84.07 12.52 13.12
N LYS A 67 -83.37 11.53 12.52
CA LYS A 67 -81.90 11.52 12.51
C LYS A 67 -81.42 12.68 11.63
N PRO A 68 -80.48 13.52 12.14
CA PRO A 68 -79.90 14.55 11.28
C PRO A 68 -79.10 13.88 10.16
N ARG A 69 -79.38 14.22 8.93
CA ARG A 69 -78.52 13.86 7.77
C ARG A 69 -77.15 14.46 8.06
N ARG A 70 -76.13 13.63 8.31
CA ARG A 70 -74.72 14.05 8.38
C ARG A 70 -74.38 14.60 7.04
N SER A 71 -74.02 15.88 6.97
CA SER A 71 -73.54 16.53 5.76
C SER A 71 -72.23 15.86 5.37
N ILE A 72 -72.19 15.30 4.19
CA ILE A 72 -70.95 14.69 3.58
C ILE A 72 -69.84 15.73 3.64
N PHE A 73 -70.09 16.97 3.40
CA PHE A 73 -69.16 18.09 3.49
C PHE A 73 -68.49 18.24 4.88
N GLY A 74 -69.27 18.11 5.96
CA GLY A 74 -68.75 18.16 7.33
C GLY A 74 -67.84 16.94 7.66
N THR A 75 -68.09 15.80 7.04
CA THR A 75 -67.22 14.61 7.24
C THR A 75 -65.92 14.77 6.44
N ILE A 76 -65.97 15.28 5.21
CA ILE A 76 -64.80 15.58 4.38
C ILE A 76 -63.90 16.62 5.05
N MET A 77 -64.46 17.72 5.58
CA MET A 77 -63.70 18.75 6.29
C MET A 77 -63.05 18.23 7.58
N ARG A 78 -63.67 17.29 8.29
CA ARG A 78 -63.05 16.64 9.45
C ARG A 78 -61.90 15.71 9.03
N PHE A 79 -62.10 14.98 7.92
CA PHE A 79 -61.07 14.11 7.38
C PHE A 79 -59.85 14.92 6.91
N ILE A 80 -60.06 16.04 6.18
CA ILE A 80 -58.98 16.98 5.81
C ILE A 80 -58.31 17.58 7.07
N GLY A 81 -59.07 17.96 8.08
CA GLY A 81 -58.53 18.46 9.33
C GLY A 81 -57.68 17.41 10.06
N CYS A 82 -58.11 16.15 10.13
CA CYS A 82 -57.33 15.07 10.70
C CYS A 82 -56.06 14.79 9.88
N LEU A 83 -56.14 14.79 8.55
CA LEU A 83 -54.99 14.63 7.68
C LEU A 83 -53.98 15.77 7.89
N LEU A 84 -54.46 17.01 7.98
CA LEU A 84 -53.59 18.16 8.26
C LEU A 84 -52.91 18.06 9.63
N CYS A 85 -53.63 17.61 10.68
CA CYS A 85 -53.04 17.36 12.01
C CYS A 85 -51.96 16.26 11.94
N VAL A 86 -52.21 15.17 11.22
CA VAL A 86 -51.19 14.09 11.01
C VAL A 86 -49.96 14.63 10.27
N CYS A 87 -50.13 15.43 9.23
CA CYS A 87 -49.04 16.07 8.51
C CYS A 87 -48.24 17.01 9.41
N VAL A 88 -48.90 17.80 10.25
CA VAL A 88 -48.26 18.72 11.22
C VAL A 88 -47.48 17.91 12.29
N MET A 89 -48.07 16.82 12.80
CA MET A 89 -47.36 15.95 13.76
C MET A 89 -46.16 15.27 13.14
N ALA A 90 -46.30 14.77 11.91
CA ALA A 90 -45.18 14.18 11.18
C ALA A 90 -44.06 15.20 10.87
N ALA A 91 -44.44 16.41 10.48
CA ALA A 91 -43.51 17.53 10.27
C ALA A 91 -42.80 17.94 11.57
N SER A 92 -43.52 17.97 12.69
CA SER A 92 -42.94 18.28 14.00
C SER A 92 -41.99 17.19 14.49
N ALA A 93 -42.36 15.92 14.30
CA ALA A 93 -41.47 14.80 14.64
C ALA A 93 -40.19 14.80 13.75
N GLY A 94 -40.36 15.08 12.46
CA GLY A 94 -39.25 15.25 11.53
C GLY A 94 -38.32 16.42 11.91
N ALA A 95 -38.91 17.56 12.35
CA ALA A 95 -38.14 18.71 12.84
C ALA A 95 -37.33 18.39 14.11
N VAL A 96 -37.91 17.63 15.05
CA VAL A 96 -37.19 17.18 16.26
C VAL A 96 -36.05 16.24 15.94
N LEU A 97 -36.28 15.26 15.04
CA LEU A 97 -35.22 14.34 14.59
C LEU A 97 -34.10 15.07 13.84
N LEU A 98 -34.48 16.03 12.99
CA LEU A 98 -33.51 16.87 12.29
C LEU A 98 -32.72 17.75 13.29
N SER A 99 -33.36 18.28 14.32
CA SER A 99 -32.69 19.10 15.35
C SER A 99 -31.68 18.27 16.14
N LEU A 100 -32.03 17.04 16.52
CA LEU A 100 -31.12 16.12 17.19
C LEU A 100 -29.94 15.74 16.29
N TYR A 101 -30.21 15.45 15.04
CA TYR A 101 -29.17 15.17 14.01
C TYR A 101 -28.24 16.38 13.81
N VAL A 102 -28.80 17.59 13.74
CA VAL A 102 -28.02 18.83 13.58
C VAL A 102 -27.09 19.04 14.77
N VAL A 103 -27.56 18.84 16.00
CA VAL A 103 -26.71 18.97 17.20
C VAL A 103 -25.55 17.99 17.14
N GLN A 104 -25.81 16.73 16.78
CA GLN A 104 -24.78 15.70 16.67
C GLN A 104 -23.75 15.98 15.55
N VAL A 105 -24.17 16.63 14.47
CA VAL A 105 -23.38 16.87 13.26
C VAL A 105 -22.64 18.20 13.27
N THR A 106 -23.11 19.17 14.08
CA THR A 106 -22.41 20.45 14.25
C THR A 106 -21.28 20.39 15.27
N GLU A 107 -21.19 19.31 16.04
CA GLU A 107 -19.95 19.00 16.77
C GLU A 107 -18.83 18.77 15.75
N ASP A 108 -17.71 19.44 15.94
CA ASP A 108 -16.47 19.28 15.17
C ASP A 108 -15.45 18.58 16.08
N PRO A 109 -15.57 17.24 16.24
CA PRO A 109 -14.73 16.51 17.19
C PRO A 109 -13.26 16.51 16.76
N ASP A 110 -12.98 16.74 15.48
CA ASP A 110 -11.66 16.68 14.91
C ASP A 110 -10.99 18.05 14.79
N GLY A 111 -11.66 19.15 15.23
CA GLY A 111 -11.13 20.51 15.10
C GLY A 111 -10.93 21.02 13.66
N LYS A 112 -11.32 20.23 12.63
CA LYS A 112 -11.07 20.54 11.21
C LYS A 112 -11.68 21.88 10.74
N LEU A 113 -12.68 22.36 11.45
CA LEU A 113 -13.35 23.64 11.20
C LEU A 113 -12.84 24.77 12.12
N ASP A 114 -11.78 24.52 12.89
CA ASP A 114 -11.06 25.56 13.60
C ASP A 114 -10.07 26.24 12.67
N LEU A 115 -10.44 27.42 12.18
CA LEU A 115 -9.63 28.15 11.19
C LEU A 115 -8.35 28.74 11.78
N ASP A 116 -8.31 28.98 13.09
CA ASP A 116 -7.12 29.46 13.78
C ASP A 116 -6.10 28.32 13.92
N GLU A 117 -6.57 27.09 14.20
CA GLU A 117 -5.73 25.90 14.23
C GLU A 117 -5.21 25.52 12.85
N GLN A 118 -6.03 25.64 11.80
CA GLN A 118 -5.58 25.41 10.41
C GLN A 118 -4.43 26.35 9.98
N LYS A 119 -4.33 27.53 10.58
CA LYS A 119 -3.25 28.48 10.31
C LYS A 119 -1.93 28.09 10.95
N LEU A 120 -1.97 27.34 12.05
CA LEU A 120 -0.79 26.95 12.84
C LEU A 120 -0.15 25.63 12.39
N LYS A 121 -0.76 24.91 11.45
CA LYS A 121 -0.26 23.60 11.00
C LYS A 121 1.12 23.72 10.38
N GLN A 122 2.06 22.95 10.91
CA GLN A 122 3.46 22.91 10.48
C GLN A 122 3.74 21.60 9.71
N THR A 123 4.55 21.73 8.66
CA THR A 123 5.02 20.58 7.87
C THR A 123 6.02 19.73 8.66
N SER A 124 5.90 18.42 8.61
CA SER A 124 6.90 17.52 9.22
C SER A 124 8.19 17.45 8.40
N ILE A 125 9.30 17.32 9.11
CA ILE A 125 10.65 17.29 8.54
C ILE A 125 11.22 15.86 8.69
N VAL A 126 11.81 15.35 7.61
CA VAL A 126 12.51 14.06 7.61
C VAL A 126 14.00 14.29 7.64
N TYR A 127 14.66 13.63 8.57
CA TYR A 127 16.12 13.60 8.70
C TYR A 127 16.65 12.23 8.27
N ASP A 128 17.85 12.21 7.67
CA ASP A 128 18.56 10.97 7.38
C ASP A 128 19.20 10.38 8.66
N ARG A 129 19.87 9.24 8.52
CA ARG A 129 20.56 8.57 9.65
C ARG A 129 21.68 9.40 10.29
N ASP A 130 22.22 10.38 9.57
CA ASP A 130 23.28 11.28 10.05
C ASP A 130 22.72 12.57 10.65
N GLY A 131 21.37 12.76 10.64
CA GLY A 131 20.68 13.92 11.18
C GLY A 131 20.61 15.11 10.21
N ASN A 132 20.87 14.92 8.93
CA ASN A 132 20.69 15.96 7.92
C ASN A 132 19.21 15.99 7.47
N GLU A 133 18.67 17.18 7.25
CA GLU A 133 17.35 17.33 6.66
C GLU A 133 17.38 16.86 5.19
N VAL A 134 16.50 15.92 4.84
CA VAL A 134 16.46 15.30 3.50
C VAL A 134 15.15 15.49 2.78
N ASN A 135 14.04 15.58 3.52
CA ASN A 135 12.71 15.74 2.92
C ASN A 135 11.76 16.41 3.91
N THR A 136 10.60 16.82 3.40
CA THR A 136 9.48 17.32 4.20
C THR A 136 8.19 16.62 3.78
N PHE A 137 7.46 16.08 4.73
CA PHE A 137 6.11 15.59 4.47
C PHE A 137 5.14 16.78 4.55
N ALA A 138 5.05 17.50 3.45
CA ALA A 138 3.94 18.40 3.23
C ALA A 138 2.72 17.56 2.84
N GLY A 139 1.58 17.81 3.44
CA GLY A 139 0.31 17.22 3.02
C GLY A 139 0.10 17.42 1.52
N GLU A 140 -0.87 16.73 0.94
CA GLU A 140 -1.31 17.02 -0.46
C GLU A 140 -1.57 18.51 -0.67
N ASN A 141 -1.65 19.22 0.42
CA ASN A 141 -1.78 20.65 0.56
C ASN A 141 -0.38 21.28 0.67
N ASN A 142 0.30 21.47 -0.43
CA ASN A 142 1.43 22.42 -0.47
C ASN A 142 0.83 23.81 -0.24
N ARG A 143 0.50 24.12 1.03
CA ARG A 143 -0.15 25.37 1.43
C ARG A 143 0.90 26.34 1.92
N ILE A 144 1.03 27.44 1.23
CA ILE A 144 1.74 28.60 1.75
C ILE A 144 0.66 29.55 2.22
N TRP A 145 0.41 29.58 3.53
CA TRP A 145 -0.64 30.47 4.09
C TRP A 145 -0.27 31.94 3.90
N ARG A 146 -1.20 32.72 3.36
CA ARG A 146 -1.12 34.17 3.27
C ARG A 146 -2.29 34.81 3.97
N GLU A 147 -2.03 35.85 4.72
CA GLU A 147 -3.11 36.65 5.31
C GLU A 147 -3.90 37.35 4.20
N ILE A 148 -5.19 37.59 4.46
CA ILE A 148 -6.10 38.20 3.48
C ILE A 148 -5.62 39.59 3.05
N SER A 149 -4.94 40.32 3.95
CA SER A 149 -4.34 41.62 3.70
C SER A 149 -3.21 41.60 2.66
N ALA A 150 -2.54 40.45 2.49
CA ALA A 150 -1.49 40.24 1.49
C ALA A 150 -2.04 39.73 0.13
N MET A 151 -3.32 39.40 0.07
CA MET A 151 -3.97 38.98 -1.18
C MET A 151 -4.60 40.17 -1.91
N PRO A 152 -4.31 40.40 -3.19
CA PRO A 152 -4.92 41.47 -3.96
C PRO A 152 -6.46 41.48 -3.86
N GLU A 153 -7.05 42.69 -3.76
CA GLU A 153 -8.51 42.85 -3.81
C GLU A 153 -9.10 42.27 -5.10
N ASP A 154 -8.38 42.36 -6.20
CA ASP A 154 -8.78 41.80 -7.50
C ASP A 154 -8.91 40.29 -7.47
N LEU A 155 -8.02 39.57 -6.77
CA LEU A 155 -8.12 38.12 -6.59
C LEU A 155 -9.33 37.76 -5.72
N GLN A 156 -9.50 38.46 -4.58
CA GLN A 156 -10.65 38.26 -3.72
C GLN A 156 -11.97 38.49 -4.45
N ASN A 157 -12.05 39.58 -5.20
CA ASN A 157 -13.23 39.97 -5.98
C ASN A 157 -13.49 39.05 -7.17
N ALA A 158 -12.43 38.53 -7.83
CA ALA A 158 -12.55 37.55 -8.92
C ALA A 158 -13.19 36.24 -8.42
N VAL A 159 -12.73 35.73 -7.28
CA VAL A 159 -13.28 34.51 -6.67
C VAL A 159 -14.71 34.74 -6.21
N ILE A 160 -14.99 35.83 -5.52
CA ILE A 160 -16.36 36.18 -5.08
C ILE A 160 -17.29 36.33 -6.31
N ALA A 161 -16.84 37.01 -7.34
CA ALA A 161 -17.65 37.26 -8.53
C ALA A 161 -18.05 36.01 -9.27
N VAL A 162 -17.19 34.99 -9.31
CA VAL A 162 -17.42 33.76 -10.09
C VAL A 162 -18.05 32.63 -9.26
N GLU A 163 -17.70 32.51 -7.98
CA GLU A 163 -18.17 31.41 -7.13
C GLU A 163 -19.41 31.81 -6.31
N ASP A 164 -19.39 32.99 -5.69
CA ASP A 164 -20.46 33.41 -4.78
C ASP A 164 -20.64 34.93 -4.67
N LYS A 165 -21.30 35.52 -5.62
CA LYS A 165 -21.50 36.98 -5.69
C LYS A 165 -22.19 37.62 -4.47
N ASP A 166 -22.95 36.85 -3.70
CA ASP A 166 -23.70 37.29 -2.54
C ASP A 166 -22.94 37.03 -1.22
N PHE A 167 -21.71 36.45 -1.28
CA PHE A 167 -20.88 36.01 -0.14
C PHE A 167 -20.84 37.02 1.01
N ARG A 168 -20.57 38.30 0.73
CA ARG A 168 -20.40 39.36 1.76
C ARG A 168 -21.70 39.69 2.50
N SER A 169 -22.86 39.31 1.96
CA SER A 169 -24.19 39.67 2.46
C SER A 169 -25.03 38.50 2.97
N GLU A 170 -24.70 37.27 2.61
CA GLU A 170 -25.49 36.11 3.01
C GLU A 170 -24.93 35.43 4.29
N PRO A 171 -25.79 34.71 5.05
CA PRO A 171 -25.42 34.14 6.35
C PRO A 171 -24.70 32.78 6.24
N GLY A 172 -23.98 32.51 5.15
CA GLY A 172 -23.27 31.25 4.90
C GLY A 172 -24.02 30.25 4.01
N ILE A 173 -25.29 30.55 3.69
CA ILE A 173 -26.08 29.79 2.73
C ILE A 173 -26.96 30.72 1.90
N ASN A 174 -27.12 30.40 0.64
CA ASN A 174 -28.11 31.07 -0.20
C ASN A 174 -29.44 30.33 -0.11
N VAL A 175 -30.32 30.74 0.82
CA VAL A 175 -31.59 30.06 1.09
C VAL A 175 -32.47 29.89 -0.17
N LYS A 176 -32.50 30.91 -1.03
CA LYS A 176 -33.29 30.87 -2.28
C LYS A 176 -32.75 29.82 -3.26
N ARG A 177 -31.41 29.81 -3.46
CA ARG A 177 -30.75 28.83 -4.35
C ARG A 177 -30.83 27.42 -3.77
N THR A 178 -30.66 27.26 -2.46
CA THR A 178 -30.74 25.95 -1.79
C THR A 178 -32.13 25.34 -1.91
N ILE A 179 -33.18 26.13 -1.68
CA ILE A 179 -34.57 25.67 -1.87
C ILE A 179 -34.86 25.35 -3.35
N ALA A 180 -34.39 26.16 -4.28
CA ALA A 180 -34.54 25.93 -5.70
C ALA A 180 -33.83 24.63 -6.16
N ALA A 181 -32.59 24.37 -5.66
CA ALA A 181 -31.88 23.15 -5.93
C ALA A 181 -32.57 21.92 -5.36
N ALA A 182 -33.05 21.97 -4.11
CA ALA A 182 -33.80 20.89 -3.49
C ALA A 182 -35.10 20.57 -4.24
N LEU A 183 -35.82 21.60 -4.67
CA LEU A 183 -37.04 21.42 -5.49
C LEU A 183 -36.71 20.82 -6.87
N ASN A 184 -35.59 21.18 -7.48
CA ASN A 184 -35.16 20.69 -8.77
C ASN A 184 -34.76 19.19 -8.69
N GLU A 185 -34.10 18.80 -7.62
CA GLU A 185 -33.74 17.42 -7.32
C GLU A 185 -35.01 16.55 -7.11
N PHE A 186 -35.96 17.05 -6.32
CA PHE A 186 -37.22 16.38 -6.06
C PHE A 186 -38.13 16.23 -7.32
N THR A 187 -38.01 17.14 -8.30
CA THR A 187 -38.83 17.16 -9.51
C THR A 187 -38.10 16.60 -10.74
N GLY A 188 -36.95 15.97 -10.57
CA GLY A 188 -36.17 15.36 -11.66
C GLY A 188 -35.78 16.36 -12.75
N ASN A 189 -35.32 17.57 -12.37
CA ASN A 189 -34.90 18.65 -13.28
C ASN A 189 -36.01 19.24 -14.21
N ALA A 190 -37.28 18.95 -13.93
CA ALA A 190 -38.39 19.36 -14.80
C ALA A 190 -38.81 20.82 -14.63
N LEU A 191 -38.49 21.49 -13.51
CA LEU A 191 -39.11 22.79 -13.17
C LEU A 191 -38.24 24.02 -13.47
N LEU A 192 -36.91 23.96 -13.46
CA LEU A 192 -36.01 25.12 -13.48
C LEU A 192 -34.85 25.08 -14.47
N GLY A 193 -34.80 24.12 -15.35
CA GLY A 193 -34.07 24.15 -16.64
C GLY A 193 -32.57 24.53 -16.69
N SER A 194 -31.81 24.59 -15.59
CA SER A 194 -30.34 24.64 -15.62
C SER A 194 -29.74 24.32 -14.24
N LYS A 195 -28.72 23.51 -14.24
CA LYS A 195 -27.85 23.28 -13.05
C LYS A 195 -27.03 24.55 -12.76
N GLN A 196 -27.61 25.53 -12.07
CA GLN A 196 -26.80 26.60 -11.46
C GLN A 196 -26.24 26.10 -10.15
N GLY A 197 -24.90 26.23 -9.96
CA GLY A 197 -24.23 25.92 -8.69
C GLY A 197 -24.90 26.66 -7.52
N ALA A 198 -25.35 25.92 -6.52
CA ALA A 198 -26.08 26.45 -5.36
C ALA A 198 -25.23 26.56 -4.10
N SER A 199 -23.97 26.11 -4.15
CA SER A 199 -23.06 26.10 -2.98
C SER A 199 -22.40 27.47 -2.80
N THR A 200 -22.32 27.93 -1.54
CA THR A 200 -21.61 29.14 -1.14
C THR A 200 -20.13 28.85 -0.92
N LEU A 201 -19.30 29.89 -0.77
CA LEU A 201 -17.89 29.76 -0.43
C LEU A 201 -17.69 29.03 0.91
N GLU A 202 -18.54 29.29 1.90
CA GLU A 202 -18.50 28.59 3.19
C GLU A 202 -18.78 27.11 3.04
N GLN A 203 -19.74 26.74 2.20
CA GLN A 203 -20.06 25.35 1.93
C GLN A 203 -18.91 24.62 1.20
N GLN A 204 -18.27 25.32 0.29
CA GLN A 204 -17.08 24.80 -0.39
C GLN A 204 -15.89 24.66 0.59
N LEU A 205 -15.69 25.65 1.47
CA LEU A 205 -14.66 25.59 2.51
C LEU A 205 -14.87 24.39 3.45
N VAL A 206 -16.10 24.22 3.95
CA VAL A 206 -16.44 23.05 4.78
C VAL A 206 -16.09 21.75 4.06
N LYS A 207 -16.49 21.60 2.80
CA LYS A 207 -16.18 20.42 2.00
C LYS A 207 -14.67 20.21 1.86
N ASN A 208 -13.91 21.25 1.56
CA ASN A 208 -12.47 21.18 1.38
C ASN A 208 -11.73 20.79 2.66
N LEU A 209 -12.17 21.32 3.82
CA LEU A 209 -11.56 21.03 5.11
C LEU A 209 -11.92 19.65 5.67
N THR A 210 -13.18 19.21 5.49
CA THR A 210 -13.65 17.95 6.07
C THR A 210 -13.38 16.74 5.16
N GLY A 211 -13.15 16.94 3.86
CA GLY A 211 -13.01 15.85 2.90
C GLY A 211 -14.29 15.01 2.68
N ASP A 212 -15.45 15.48 3.21
CA ASP A 212 -16.71 14.75 3.13
C ASP A 212 -17.22 14.69 1.66
N SER A 213 -16.91 13.58 0.98
CA SER A 213 -17.23 13.33 -0.43
C SER A 213 -18.42 12.40 -0.65
N GLU A 214 -19.09 11.91 0.42
CA GLU A 214 -20.25 11.04 0.31
C GLU A 214 -21.33 11.67 -0.60
N GLN A 215 -21.92 10.84 -1.46
CA GLN A 215 -22.96 11.31 -2.39
C GLN A 215 -24.37 11.07 -1.80
N ASP A 216 -24.67 11.69 -0.67
CA ASP A 216 -25.97 11.59 -0.04
C ASP A 216 -26.57 12.96 0.32
N VAL A 217 -27.90 12.97 0.56
CA VAL A 217 -28.63 14.17 0.98
C VAL A 217 -28.21 14.64 2.38
N LEU A 218 -27.81 13.71 3.22
CA LEU A 218 -27.39 14.00 4.62
C LEU A 218 -26.06 14.75 4.63
N ARG A 219 -25.14 14.42 3.74
CA ARG A 219 -23.90 15.20 3.54
C ARG A 219 -24.21 16.67 3.28
N LYS A 220 -25.16 16.95 2.36
CA LYS A 220 -25.50 18.35 2.05
C LYS A 220 -26.15 19.06 3.24
N VAL A 221 -26.89 18.34 4.08
CA VAL A 221 -27.41 18.87 5.34
C VAL A 221 -26.26 19.19 6.29
N ARG A 222 -25.29 18.27 6.48
CA ARG A 222 -24.08 18.51 7.29
C ARG A 222 -23.34 19.77 6.83
N GLU A 223 -23.05 19.84 5.54
CA GLU A 223 -22.36 20.98 4.91
C GLU A 223 -23.06 22.32 5.19
N ILE A 224 -24.39 22.37 5.03
CA ILE A 224 -25.20 23.58 5.30
C ILE A 224 -25.05 24.04 6.77
N PHE A 225 -25.24 23.14 7.72
CA PHE A 225 -25.21 23.51 9.14
C PHE A 225 -23.79 23.86 9.62
N ARG A 226 -22.76 23.17 9.11
CA ARG A 226 -21.35 23.50 9.36
C ARG A 226 -20.97 24.87 8.77
N ALA A 227 -21.43 25.20 7.57
CA ALA A 227 -21.23 26.52 6.95
C ALA A 227 -21.90 27.65 7.76
N LEU A 228 -23.11 27.41 8.27
CA LEU A 228 -23.77 28.35 9.21
C LEU A 228 -22.99 28.48 10.53
N GLY A 229 -22.43 27.40 11.03
CA GLY A 229 -21.57 27.40 12.22
C GLY A 229 -20.33 28.25 12.02
N LEU A 230 -19.62 28.09 10.87
CA LEU A 230 -18.47 28.91 10.52
C LEU A 230 -18.80 30.40 10.49
N CYS A 231 -19.90 30.80 9.84
CA CYS A 231 -20.34 32.21 9.80
C CYS A 231 -20.72 32.80 11.16
N ASN A 232 -21.10 31.97 12.13
CA ASN A 232 -21.38 32.43 13.50
C ASN A 232 -20.08 32.56 14.32
N ARG A 233 -19.02 31.85 13.96
CA ARG A 233 -17.76 31.83 14.71
C ARG A 233 -16.71 32.78 14.14
N TYR A 234 -16.64 32.94 12.82
CA TYR A 234 -15.61 33.69 12.13
C TYR A 234 -16.19 34.82 11.26
N SER A 235 -15.36 35.83 11.01
CA SER A 235 -15.68 36.91 10.07
C SER A 235 -15.69 36.41 8.62
N LYS A 236 -16.33 37.17 7.72
CA LYS A 236 -16.29 36.85 6.29
C LYS A 236 -14.88 36.94 5.71
N GLU A 237 -14.06 37.86 6.22
CA GLU A 237 -12.66 38.00 5.84
C GLU A 237 -11.86 36.75 6.25
N THR A 238 -12.01 36.26 7.49
CA THR A 238 -11.35 35.04 7.98
C THR A 238 -11.78 33.81 7.17
N ILE A 239 -13.06 33.70 6.85
CA ILE A 239 -13.58 32.60 6.02
C ILE A 239 -13.03 32.65 4.59
N LEU A 240 -12.95 33.88 3.99
CA LEU A 240 -12.37 34.06 2.67
C LEU A 240 -10.86 33.75 2.67
N GLU A 241 -10.13 34.20 3.69
CA GLU A 241 -8.73 33.87 3.91
C GLU A 241 -8.51 32.37 3.92
N ALA A 242 -9.27 31.66 4.74
CA ALA A 242 -9.19 30.20 4.82
C ALA A 242 -9.53 29.53 3.48
N TYR A 243 -10.54 29.99 2.78
CA TYR A 243 -10.92 29.48 1.46
C TYR A 243 -9.80 29.65 0.45
N LEU A 244 -9.24 30.86 0.31
CA LEU A 244 -8.17 31.17 -0.64
C LEU A 244 -6.87 30.43 -0.35
N ASN A 245 -6.62 30.07 0.90
CA ASN A 245 -5.46 29.28 1.31
C ASN A 245 -5.68 27.75 1.21
N THR A 246 -6.92 27.27 1.07
CA THR A 246 -7.23 25.83 1.14
C THR A 246 -7.86 25.27 -0.12
N ILE A 247 -8.20 26.11 -1.10
CA ILE A 247 -8.84 25.68 -2.35
C ILE A 247 -7.88 24.84 -3.20
N PRO A 248 -8.30 23.64 -3.68
CA PRO A 248 -7.49 22.86 -4.62
C PRO A 248 -7.45 23.52 -6.00
N LEU A 249 -6.27 23.63 -6.59
CA LEU A 249 -6.05 24.20 -7.93
C LEU A 249 -5.70 23.15 -8.95
N THR A 250 -4.66 22.34 -8.74
CA THR A 250 -4.32 21.23 -9.67
C THR A 250 -3.42 20.23 -8.96
N GLY A 251 -3.69 18.95 -9.07
CA GLY A 251 -2.85 17.89 -8.44
C GLY A 251 -2.66 18.15 -6.93
N THR A 252 -1.45 18.45 -6.53
CA THR A 252 -1.06 18.72 -5.14
C THR A 252 -0.98 20.20 -4.78
N ILE A 253 -1.45 21.11 -5.65
CA ILE A 253 -1.38 22.56 -5.43
C ILE A 253 -2.65 23.03 -4.74
N TYR A 254 -2.53 23.57 -3.54
CA TYR A 254 -3.62 24.10 -2.74
C TYR A 254 -3.31 25.54 -2.31
N GLY A 255 -4.31 26.40 -2.43
CA GLY A 255 -4.21 27.81 -2.09
C GLY A 255 -3.63 28.69 -3.21
N MET A 256 -3.99 29.96 -3.14
CA MET A 256 -3.68 30.93 -4.21
C MET A 256 -2.21 31.28 -4.28
N GLU A 257 -1.47 31.33 -3.15
CA GLU A 257 -0.03 31.59 -3.16
C GLU A 257 0.74 30.48 -3.87
N ALA A 258 0.45 29.22 -3.53
CA ALA A 258 1.10 28.09 -4.18
C ALA A 258 0.78 28.06 -5.69
N GLY A 259 -0.47 28.39 -6.06
CA GLY A 259 -0.86 28.52 -7.46
C GLY A 259 -0.16 29.67 -8.20
N ALA A 260 0.01 30.81 -7.56
CA ALA A 260 0.71 31.96 -8.12
C ALA A 260 2.18 31.64 -8.39
N GLN A 261 2.84 30.99 -7.44
CA GLN A 261 4.23 30.55 -7.60
C GLN A 261 4.40 29.51 -8.69
N GLU A 262 3.51 28.51 -8.73
CA GLU A 262 3.58 27.42 -9.71
C GLU A 262 3.34 27.91 -11.14
N TYR A 263 2.28 28.68 -11.36
CA TYR A 263 1.89 29.07 -12.72
C TYR A 263 2.58 30.31 -13.24
N PHE A 264 2.84 31.28 -12.36
CA PHE A 264 3.36 32.60 -12.78
C PHE A 264 4.76 32.87 -12.21
N GLY A 265 5.30 32.06 -11.30
CA GLY A 265 6.61 32.26 -10.67
C GLY A 265 6.68 33.53 -9.80
N LYS A 266 5.54 33.96 -9.27
CA LYS A 266 5.38 35.21 -8.51
C LYS A 266 4.67 34.91 -7.19
N SER A 267 4.86 35.79 -6.18
CA SER A 267 3.97 35.86 -5.04
C SER A 267 2.56 36.29 -5.45
N VAL A 268 1.54 35.84 -4.70
CA VAL A 268 0.16 36.26 -4.93
C VAL A 268 -0.02 37.80 -4.92
N GLU A 269 0.82 38.50 -4.15
CA GLU A 269 0.84 39.97 -4.05
C GLU A 269 1.20 40.68 -5.35
N GLU A 270 1.92 40.00 -6.26
CA GLU A 270 2.47 40.55 -7.50
C GLU A 270 1.60 40.25 -8.73
N LEU A 271 0.45 39.64 -8.55
CA LEU A 271 -0.41 39.22 -9.65
C LEU A 271 -1.11 40.41 -10.32
N SER A 272 -1.17 40.37 -11.65
CA SER A 272 -2.01 41.28 -12.43
C SER A 272 -3.50 40.93 -12.30
N LEU A 273 -4.38 41.85 -12.67
CA LEU A 273 -5.83 41.59 -12.72
C LEU A 273 -6.16 40.38 -13.61
N ALA A 274 -5.46 40.19 -14.73
CA ALA A 274 -5.63 39.06 -15.60
C ALA A 274 -5.23 37.75 -14.91
N GLU A 275 -4.07 37.72 -14.25
CA GLU A 275 -3.57 36.54 -13.50
C GLU A 275 -4.48 36.21 -12.31
N CYS A 276 -5.00 37.20 -11.59
CA CYS A 276 -6.00 37.02 -10.55
C CYS A 276 -7.27 36.30 -11.08
N ALA A 277 -7.77 36.74 -12.24
CA ALA A 277 -8.91 36.13 -12.90
C ALA A 277 -8.59 34.71 -13.45
N GLU A 278 -7.34 34.44 -13.82
CA GLU A 278 -6.87 33.13 -14.24
C GLU A 278 -6.89 32.13 -13.06
N LEU A 279 -6.29 32.49 -11.92
CA LEU A 279 -6.34 31.64 -10.72
C LEU A 279 -7.78 31.37 -10.27
N ALA A 280 -8.63 32.42 -10.22
CA ALA A 280 -10.04 32.26 -9.90
C ALA A 280 -10.79 31.37 -10.91
N SER A 281 -10.31 31.24 -12.13
CA SER A 281 -10.90 30.39 -13.17
C SER A 281 -10.61 28.90 -12.96
N ILE A 282 -9.45 28.57 -12.42
CA ILE A 282 -8.99 27.20 -12.18
C ILE A 282 -9.83 26.50 -11.11
N THR A 283 -10.30 27.23 -10.09
CA THR A 283 -11.03 26.69 -8.93
C THR A 283 -12.23 25.81 -9.30
N LYS A 284 -12.90 26.10 -10.41
CA LYS A 284 -14.11 25.39 -10.83
C LYS A 284 -13.86 23.96 -11.30
N ASN A 285 -12.82 23.76 -12.08
CA ASN A 285 -12.39 22.44 -12.58
C ASN A 285 -10.91 22.53 -12.93
N PRO A 286 -10.04 22.18 -12.00
CA PRO A 286 -8.61 22.31 -12.16
C PRO A 286 -8.05 21.60 -13.41
N LYS A 287 -8.56 20.42 -13.76
CA LYS A 287 -8.12 19.67 -14.95
C LYS A 287 -8.50 20.38 -16.26
N SER A 288 -9.74 20.91 -16.35
CA SER A 288 -10.23 21.55 -17.59
C SER A 288 -9.70 22.95 -17.82
N PHE A 289 -9.24 23.62 -16.77
CA PHE A 289 -8.75 25.01 -16.81
C PHE A 289 -7.27 25.14 -16.40
N ASN A 290 -6.53 24.05 -16.50
CA ASN A 290 -5.09 24.07 -16.25
C ASN A 290 -4.39 24.94 -17.30
N PRO A 291 -3.61 25.96 -16.89
CA PRO A 291 -2.97 26.90 -17.82
C PRO A 291 -1.92 26.25 -18.73
N ALA A 292 -1.27 25.18 -18.25
CA ALA A 292 -0.23 24.49 -19.02
C ALA A 292 -0.80 23.52 -20.07
N THR A 293 -1.93 22.87 -19.78
CA THR A 293 -2.49 21.83 -20.66
C THR A 293 -3.70 22.32 -21.46
N ASN A 294 -4.47 23.30 -20.95
CA ASN A 294 -5.72 23.78 -21.54
C ASN A 294 -5.81 25.31 -21.58
N PRO A 295 -4.83 26.04 -22.15
CA PRO A 295 -4.77 27.50 -22.12
C PRO A 295 -5.96 28.20 -22.81
N GLU A 296 -6.50 27.58 -23.87
CA GLU A 296 -7.67 28.15 -24.58
C GLU A 296 -8.94 28.12 -23.72
N ASN A 297 -9.15 27.04 -22.97
CA ASN A 297 -10.28 26.92 -22.06
C ASN A 297 -10.13 27.91 -20.89
N LEU A 298 -8.93 28.02 -20.37
CA LEU A 298 -8.61 29.01 -19.34
C LEU A 298 -8.87 30.44 -19.83
N LEU A 299 -8.42 30.79 -21.03
CA LEU A 299 -8.62 32.13 -21.63
C LEU A 299 -10.12 32.47 -21.71
N LYS A 300 -10.92 31.55 -22.22
CA LYS A 300 -12.38 31.74 -22.28
C LYS A 300 -13.01 31.91 -20.90
N ARG A 301 -12.55 31.15 -19.93
CA ARG A 301 -13.03 31.19 -18.54
C ARG A 301 -12.58 32.45 -17.84
N ARG A 302 -11.31 32.86 -17.97
CA ARG A 302 -10.76 34.13 -17.47
C ARG A 302 -11.59 35.34 -17.97
N ASN A 303 -11.83 35.38 -19.27
CA ASN A 303 -12.60 36.47 -19.86
C ASN A 303 -14.05 36.50 -19.34
N HIS A 304 -14.61 35.36 -19.00
CA HIS A 304 -15.91 35.26 -18.32
C HIS A 304 -15.86 35.81 -16.90
N VAL A 305 -14.81 35.47 -16.13
CA VAL A 305 -14.60 36.00 -14.76
C VAL A 305 -14.48 37.51 -14.79
N LEU A 306 -13.63 38.07 -15.65
CA LEU A 306 -13.48 39.52 -15.83
C LEU A 306 -14.80 40.22 -16.19
N ALA A 307 -15.61 39.59 -17.05
CA ALA A 307 -16.92 40.12 -17.39
C ALA A 307 -17.88 40.08 -16.18
N LEU A 308 -17.80 39.07 -15.30
CA LEU A 308 -18.58 39.03 -14.07
C LEU A 308 -18.15 40.12 -13.07
N MET A 309 -16.82 40.31 -12.89
CA MET A 309 -16.27 41.36 -12.03
C MET A 309 -16.75 42.74 -12.49
N ARG A 310 -16.69 43.02 -13.78
CA ARG A 310 -17.21 44.26 -14.38
C ARG A 310 -18.71 44.41 -14.14
N ASN A 311 -19.51 43.36 -14.41
CA ASN A 311 -20.96 43.44 -14.25
C ASN A 311 -21.41 43.63 -12.80
N GLN A 312 -20.55 43.23 -11.85
CA GLN A 312 -20.77 43.40 -10.41
C GLN A 312 -20.14 44.71 -9.86
N GLY A 313 -19.44 45.49 -10.70
CA GLY A 313 -18.89 46.78 -10.36
C GLY A 313 -17.57 46.75 -9.62
N TYR A 314 -16.84 45.63 -9.66
CA TYR A 314 -15.51 45.52 -9.06
C TYR A 314 -14.43 46.13 -9.95
N ILE A 315 -14.59 46.12 -11.26
CA ILE A 315 -13.68 46.72 -12.24
C ILE A 315 -14.45 47.53 -13.27
N THR A 316 -13.79 48.49 -13.92
CA THR A 316 -14.33 49.31 -15.00
C THR A 316 -14.39 48.59 -16.36
N ASP A 317 -15.04 49.19 -17.36
CA ASP A 317 -15.07 48.67 -18.71
C ASP A 317 -13.66 48.68 -19.34
N GLU A 318 -12.85 49.67 -19.03
CA GLU A 318 -11.48 49.88 -19.53
C GLU A 318 -10.53 48.84 -18.92
N GLU A 319 -10.59 48.61 -17.61
CA GLU A 319 -9.80 47.57 -16.93
C GLU A 319 -10.14 46.18 -17.43
N CYS A 320 -11.44 45.86 -17.58
CA CYS A 320 -11.89 44.60 -18.14
C CYS A 320 -11.33 44.34 -19.52
N ALA A 321 -11.41 45.35 -20.41
CA ALA A 321 -10.91 45.24 -21.79
C ALA A 321 -9.37 45.08 -21.83
N ALA A 322 -8.64 45.79 -20.98
CA ALA A 322 -7.21 45.69 -20.88
C ALA A 322 -6.77 44.30 -20.41
N ALA A 323 -7.36 43.77 -19.32
CA ALA A 323 -7.04 42.46 -18.79
C ALA A 323 -7.45 41.31 -19.75
N GLN A 324 -8.55 41.45 -20.50
CA GLN A 324 -8.92 40.50 -21.54
C GLN A 324 -7.95 40.48 -22.74
N ALA A 325 -7.24 41.55 -23.00
CA ALA A 325 -6.26 41.62 -24.05
C ALA A 325 -4.87 41.09 -23.68
N GLU A 326 -4.62 40.87 -22.38
CA GLU A 326 -3.38 40.27 -21.91
C GLU A 326 -3.28 38.80 -22.34
N PRO A 327 -2.10 38.36 -22.88
CA PRO A 327 -1.88 36.92 -23.13
C PRO A 327 -1.70 36.19 -21.84
N ILE A 328 -2.05 34.88 -21.79
CA ILE A 328 -1.67 33.99 -20.70
C ILE A 328 -0.15 33.83 -20.76
N THR A 329 0.55 34.28 -19.76
CA THR A 329 2.00 34.16 -19.65
C THR A 329 2.34 33.33 -18.43
N LEU A 330 2.81 32.11 -18.66
CA LEU A 330 3.29 31.23 -17.59
C LEU A 330 4.73 31.59 -17.24
N ALA A 331 5.12 31.29 -16.00
CA ALA A 331 6.52 31.29 -15.62
C ALA A 331 7.31 30.50 -16.66
N GLU A 332 8.46 31.05 -17.10
CA GLU A 332 9.34 30.32 -18.02
C GLU A 332 9.65 28.97 -17.37
N SER A 333 9.04 27.90 -17.91
CA SER A 333 9.45 26.58 -17.58
C SER A 333 10.91 26.47 -17.93
N LYS A 334 11.76 26.21 -16.95
CA LYS A 334 13.19 26.00 -17.15
C LYS A 334 13.34 25.05 -18.33
N SER A 335 13.71 25.61 -19.48
CA SER A 335 13.96 24.98 -20.77
C SER A 335 12.78 24.19 -21.39
N ALA A 336 12.28 24.67 -22.52
CA ALA A 336 11.25 24.03 -23.37
C ALA A 336 11.67 22.68 -24.00
N THR A 337 12.73 22.07 -23.52
CA THR A 337 13.20 20.73 -23.88
C THR A 337 13.06 19.72 -22.76
N GLU A 338 12.76 20.16 -21.56
CA GLU A 338 12.27 19.29 -20.51
C GLU A 338 10.74 19.42 -20.46
N LYS A 339 10.03 18.53 -21.14
CA LYS A 339 8.70 18.14 -20.67
C LYS A 339 8.86 17.90 -19.18
N VAL A 340 8.24 18.76 -18.34
CA VAL A 340 8.15 18.51 -16.90
C VAL A 340 7.30 17.25 -16.75
N THR A 341 7.91 16.11 -16.95
CA THR A 341 7.54 14.91 -16.23
C THR A 341 7.77 15.30 -14.79
N ARG A 342 6.70 15.55 -14.03
CA ARG A 342 6.80 15.77 -12.60
C ARG A 342 7.54 14.56 -12.04
N THR A 343 8.80 14.74 -11.73
CA THR A 343 9.51 13.84 -10.83
C THR A 343 8.77 13.88 -9.51
N SER A 344 8.42 12.74 -9.00
CA SER A 344 7.90 12.59 -7.65
C SER A 344 8.80 13.37 -6.68
N ARG A 345 8.22 14.09 -5.71
CA ARG A 345 8.99 14.76 -4.65
C ARG A 345 9.60 13.75 -3.70
N ASN A 346 8.89 12.66 -3.46
CA ASN A 346 9.28 11.61 -2.52
C ASN A 346 10.01 10.49 -3.27
N SER A 347 11.08 10.00 -2.70
CA SER A 347 11.68 8.73 -3.10
C SER A 347 10.74 7.55 -2.79
N TYR A 348 11.05 6.36 -3.28
CA TYR A 348 10.34 5.15 -2.85
C TYR A 348 10.55 4.85 -1.35
N PHE A 349 11.71 5.24 -0.83
CA PHE A 349 12.00 5.14 0.61
C PHE A 349 11.08 6.06 1.41
N ASP A 350 10.92 7.33 0.99
CA ASP A 350 10.03 8.28 1.68
C ASP A 350 8.58 7.80 1.72
N ASP A 351 8.09 7.21 0.62
CA ASP A 351 6.74 6.66 0.58
C ASP A 351 6.55 5.48 1.54
N ALA A 352 7.56 4.61 1.66
CA ALA A 352 7.55 3.49 2.60
C ALA A 352 7.66 3.99 4.05
N LEU A 353 8.54 4.95 4.31
CA LEU A 353 8.67 5.63 5.61
C LEU A 353 7.34 6.27 6.03
N PHE A 354 6.70 7.01 5.12
CA PHE A 354 5.40 7.63 5.38
C PHE A 354 4.33 6.60 5.76
N ALA A 355 4.29 5.46 5.07
CA ALA A 355 3.34 4.38 5.34
C ALA A 355 3.60 3.74 6.72
N ASP A 356 4.87 3.48 7.08
CA ASP A 356 5.24 2.87 8.36
C ASP A 356 5.01 3.82 9.55
N VAL A 357 5.35 5.10 9.40
CA VAL A 357 5.05 6.14 10.42
C VAL A 357 3.54 6.30 10.61
N THR A 358 2.76 6.30 9.51
CA THR A 358 1.30 6.32 9.60
C THR A 358 0.78 5.15 10.44
N GLN A 359 1.27 3.95 10.18
CA GLN A 359 0.88 2.75 10.92
C GLN A 359 1.28 2.85 12.40
N ALA A 360 2.48 3.35 12.69
CA ALA A 360 2.96 3.53 14.07
C ALA A 360 2.10 4.51 14.87
N ILE A 361 1.68 5.62 14.26
CA ILE A 361 0.76 6.59 14.90
C ILE A 361 -0.61 5.96 15.14
N MET A 362 -1.14 5.23 14.16
CA MET A 362 -2.43 4.51 14.32
C MET A 362 -2.40 3.55 15.50
N GLU A 363 -1.32 2.81 15.69
CA GLU A 363 -1.14 1.87 16.79
C GLU A 363 -1.00 2.59 18.14
N GLN A 364 -0.23 3.66 18.20
CA GLN A 364 0.02 4.44 19.43
C GLN A 364 -1.25 5.13 19.92
N GLU A 365 -2.01 5.74 19.02
CA GLU A 365 -3.16 6.60 19.38
C GLU A 365 -4.51 5.92 19.16
N SER A 366 -4.53 4.73 18.57
CA SER A 366 -5.77 4.03 18.19
C SER A 366 -6.68 4.89 17.29
N CYS A 367 -6.07 5.65 16.37
CA CYS A 367 -6.74 6.55 15.44
C CYS A 367 -6.89 5.94 14.05
N THR A 368 -7.66 6.59 13.18
CA THR A 368 -7.80 6.17 11.78
C THR A 368 -6.56 6.53 10.96
N ARG A 369 -6.39 5.87 9.80
CA ARG A 369 -5.31 6.19 8.86
C ARG A 369 -5.33 7.67 8.44
N ALA A 370 -6.49 8.23 8.18
CA ALA A 370 -6.63 9.62 7.77
C ALA A 370 -6.17 10.60 8.87
N GLU A 371 -6.50 10.32 10.13
CA GLU A 371 -6.06 11.12 11.27
C GLU A 371 -4.55 11.03 11.48
N ALA A 372 -3.98 9.83 11.37
CA ALA A 372 -2.53 9.63 11.47
C ALA A 372 -1.77 10.37 10.35
N GLN A 373 -2.28 10.31 9.12
CA GLN A 373 -1.71 11.04 7.99
C GLN A 373 -1.82 12.57 8.15
N ASP A 374 -2.96 13.06 8.65
CA ASP A 374 -3.14 14.48 8.92
C ASP A 374 -2.10 15.00 9.94
N LYS A 375 -1.80 14.21 10.98
CA LYS A 375 -0.72 14.51 11.94
C LYS A 375 0.64 14.60 11.27
N ILE A 376 1.01 13.64 10.43
CA ILE A 376 2.28 13.69 9.70
C ILE A 376 2.36 14.97 8.86
N PHE A 377 1.26 15.39 8.26
CA PHE A 377 1.24 16.57 7.40
C PHE A 377 1.19 17.91 8.13
N SER A 378 0.73 17.92 9.37
CA SER A 378 0.30 19.16 10.01
C SER A 378 0.91 19.45 11.38
N ASP A 379 1.43 18.45 12.09
CA ASP A 379 1.85 18.63 13.49
C ASP A 379 3.34 18.97 13.65
N GLY A 380 4.05 19.17 12.53
CA GLY A 380 5.47 19.58 12.56
C GLY A 380 6.39 18.53 13.16
N LEU A 381 6.11 17.25 12.90
CA LEU A 381 6.90 16.15 13.40
C LEU A 381 8.33 16.19 12.86
N ARG A 382 9.30 15.81 13.67
CA ARG A 382 10.68 15.60 13.28
C ARG A 382 10.95 14.10 13.24
N ILE A 383 11.06 13.55 12.04
CA ILE A 383 11.16 12.11 11.78
C ILE A 383 12.61 11.77 11.48
N TYR A 384 13.29 11.05 12.37
CA TYR A 384 14.64 10.55 12.17
C TYR A 384 14.56 9.20 11.46
N SER A 385 14.84 9.21 10.16
CA SER A 385 14.81 8.03 9.31
C SER A 385 16.15 7.29 9.32
N THR A 386 16.12 6.06 8.82
CA THR A 386 17.30 5.21 8.63
C THR A 386 17.99 5.39 7.28
N LEU A 387 17.53 6.36 6.48
CA LEU A 387 18.04 6.62 5.14
C LEU A 387 19.54 6.94 5.14
N ASP A 388 20.31 6.19 4.36
CA ASP A 388 21.67 6.55 3.98
C ASP A 388 21.62 7.16 2.57
N GLN A 389 21.81 8.46 2.46
CA GLN A 389 21.69 9.18 1.19
C GLN A 389 22.64 8.65 0.10
N LYS A 390 23.83 8.20 0.48
CA LYS A 390 24.80 7.64 -0.47
C LYS A 390 24.32 6.29 -1.00
N ALA A 391 23.87 5.41 -0.09
CA ALA A 391 23.32 4.12 -0.46
C ALA A 391 22.05 4.28 -1.31
N GLN A 392 21.15 5.19 -0.94
CA GLN A 392 19.94 5.48 -1.70
C GLN A 392 20.26 6.00 -3.11
N SER A 393 21.13 7.00 -3.21
CA SER A 393 21.54 7.54 -4.52
C SER A 393 22.21 6.50 -5.41
N ALA A 394 23.04 5.62 -4.82
CA ALA A 394 23.67 4.52 -5.56
C ALA A 394 22.60 3.53 -6.10
N MET A 395 21.56 3.24 -5.29
CA MET A 395 20.47 2.36 -5.70
C MET A 395 19.60 3.00 -6.79
N GLU A 396 19.25 4.27 -6.64
CA GLU A 396 18.49 5.02 -7.63
C GLU A 396 19.21 5.07 -8.98
N GLN A 397 20.53 5.32 -8.98
CA GLN A 397 21.32 5.28 -10.21
C GLN A 397 21.30 3.91 -10.91
N VAL A 398 21.34 2.83 -10.16
CA VAL A 398 21.20 1.47 -10.73
C VAL A 398 19.80 1.27 -11.31
N MET A 399 18.77 1.77 -10.64
CA MET A 399 17.38 1.55 -11.00
C MET A 399 16.84 2.54 -12.06
N LEU A 400 17.58 3.62 -12.37
CA LEU A 400 17.31 4.42 -13.57
C LEU A 400 17.41 3.59 -14.85
N ASN A 401 18.16 2.46 -14.80
CA ASN A 401 18.29 1.49 -15.88
C ASN A 401 18.86 2.09 -17.18
N GLU A 402 19.67 3.13 -17.05
CA GLU A 402 20.32 3.77 -18.20
C GLU A 402 21.35 2.84 -18.86
N ASP A 403 21.42 2.90 -20.21
CA ASP A 403 22.47 2.21 -20.97
C ASP A 403 23.83 2.88 -20.73
N THR A 404 24.68 2.22 -19.97
CA THR A 404 26.05 2.67 -19.68
C THR A 404 27.09 2.17 -20.71
N GLY A 405 26.62 1.68 -21.87
CA GLY A 405 27.46 1.14 -22.95
C GLY A 405 27.43 -0.38 -23.07
N ASP A 406 26.84 -1.07 -22.07
CA ASP A 406 26.65 -2.53 -22.02
C ASP A 406 25.17 -2.94 -22.26
N GLY A 407 24.32 -1.99 -22.71
CA GLY A 407 22.88 -2.13 -22.78
C GLY A 407 22.18 -1.87 -21.42
N GLU A 408 20.86 -1.78 -21.46
CA GLU A 408 20.05 -1.68 -20.26
C GLU A 408 20.34 -2.82 -19.29
N LEU A 409 20.34 -2.52 -18.00
CA LEU A 409 20.59 -3.50 -16.94
C LEU A 409 19.45 -4.50 -16.84
N PHE A 410 18.22 -3.99 -16.89
CA PHE A 410 16.97 -4.74 -16.90
C PHE A 410 16.30 -4.57 -18.27
N PRO A 411 16.32 -5.59 -19.14
CA PRO A 411 15.66 -5.51 -20.43
C PRO A 411 14.17 -5.20 -20.29
N ALA A 412 13.67 -4.26 -21.08
CA ALA A 412 12.24 -3.98 -21.16
C ALA A 412 11.54 -5.10 -21.95
N LEU A 413 10.91 -6.04 -21.25
CA LEU A 413 10.06 -7.06 -21.86
C LEU A 413 8.62 -6.59 -21.78
N TRP A 414 7.91 -6.66 -22.91
CA TRP A 414 6.52 -6.20 -23.03
C TRP A 414 5.58 -7.39 -23.13
N HIS A 415 4.46 -7.32 -22.43
CA HIS A 415 3.35 -8.26 -22.48
C HIS A 415 2.06 -7.52 -22.76
N GLU A 416 1.19 -8.08 -23.63
CA GLU A 416 -0.14 -7.53 -23.89
C GLU A 416 -1.12 -8.13 -22.87
N GLU A 417 -1.73 -7.29 -22.02
CA GLU A 417 -2.75 -7.68 -21.06
C GLU A 417 -4.14 -7.34 -21.59
N GLU A 418 -5.08 -8.25 -21.44
CA GLU A 418 -6.48 -8.04 -21.80
C GLU A 418 -7.20 -7.21 -20.76
N VAL A 419 -7.82 -6.10 -21.18
CA VAL A 419 -8.66 -5.26 -20.33
C VAL A 419 -10.11 -5.40 -20.80
N PRO A 420 -10.94 -6.20 -20.12
CA PRO A 420 -12.34 -6.35 -20.45
C PRO A 420 -13.09 -5.03 -20.31
N SER A 421 -14.08 -4.77 -21.19
CA SER A 421 -14.95 -3.61 -21.06
C SER A 421 -16.42 -4.04 -21.05
N SER A 422 -17.29 -3.14 -20.61
CA SER A 422 -18.75 -3.34 -20.67
C SER A 422 -19.37 -2.82 -21.97
N ILE A 423 -18.56 -2.43 -22.95
CA ILE A 423 -19.04 -1.84 -24.21
C ILE A 423 -19.31 -2.97 -25.20
N PRO A 424 -20.52 -3.06 -25.76
CA PRO A 424 -20.81 -3.97 -26.88
C PRO A 424 -19.93 -3.69 -28.10
N ALA A 425 -19.48 -4.74 -28.78
CA ALA A 425 -18.53 -4.62 -29.90
C ALA A 425 -19.07 -3.89 -31.13
N ASP A 426 -20.38 -3.72 -31.23
CA ASP A 426 -21.05 -2.97 -32.28
C ASP A 426 -21.27 -1.48 -31.92
N SER A 427 -20.80 -1.04 -30.75
CA SER A 427 -20.87 0.36 -30.33
C SER A 427 -19.92 1.25 -31.12
N GLU A 428 -20.35 2.43 -31.48
CA GLU A 428 -19.48 3.47 -32.04
C GLU A 428 -18.62 4.06 -30.93
N ILE A 429 -17.32 3.71 -30.89
CA ILE A 429 -16.36 4.19 -29.90
C ILE A 429 -15.67 5.45 -30.43
N THR A 430 -15.64 6.48 -29.60
CA THR A 430 -14.80 7.65 -29.82
C THR A 430 -13.60 7.59 -28.88
N TYR A 431 -12.53 8.30 -29.21
CA TYR A 431 -11.31 8.33 -28.41
C TYR A 431 -11.08 9.76 -27.91
N ASP A 432 -10.57 9.89 -26.68
CA ASP A 432 -10.11 11.18 -26.17
C ASP A 432 -8.80 11.63 -26.83
N GLU A 433 -8.32 12.82 -26.47
CA GLU A 433 -7.05 13.36 -26.99
C GLU A 433 -5.80 12.54 -26.58
N SER A 434 -5.96 11.64 -25.61
CA SER A 434 -4.91 10.72 -25.13
C SER A 434 -4.98 9.35 -25.83
N GLY A 435 -6.02 9.14 -26.68
CA GLY A 435 -6.24 7.87 -27.38
C GLY A 435 -6.97 6.82 -26.51
N LEU A 436 -7.54 7.22 -25.37
CA LEU A 436 -8.37 6.34 -24.55
C LEU A 436 -9.81 6.28 -25.09
N PRO A 437 -10.43 5.11 -25.10
CA PRO A 437 -11.78 4.95 -25.61
C PRO A 437 -12.82 5.62 -24.70
N LEU A 438 -13.80 6.27 -25.32
CA LEU A 438 -14.91 6.92 -24.64
C LEU A 438 -16.22 6.22 -24.98
N ASN A 439 -17.12 6.13 -24.01
CA ASN A 439 -18.50 5.74 -24.21
C ASN A 439 -19.21 6.71 -25.18
N PRO A 440 -20.33 6.31 -25.80
CA PRO A 440 -21.10 7.19 -26.70
C PRO A 440 -21.57 8.49 -26.04
N ASP A 441 -21.63 8.57 -24.72
CA ASP A 441 -21.98 9.77 -23.96
C ASP A 441 -20.78 10.66 -23.63
N GLY A 442 -19.56 10.26 -24.06
CA GLY A 442 -18.31 10.98 -23.83
C GLY A 442 -17.68 10.74 -22.45
N SER A 443 -18.21 9.82 -21.64
CA SER A 443 -17.56 9.39 -20.40
C SER A 443 -16.44 8.39 -20.69
N SER A 444 -15.45 8.28 -19.78
CA SER A 444 -14.39 7.27 -19.89
C SER A 444 -15.00 5.85 -19.85
N VAL A 445 -14.46 4.96 -20.68
CA VAL A 445 -14.79 3.54 -20.67
C VAL A 445 -14.29 2.84 -19.41
N PHE A 446 -13.16 3.32 -18.90
CA PHE A 446 -12.52 2.76 -17.74
C PHE A 446 -12.91 3.55 -16.48
N THR A 447 -13.09 2.85 -15.37
CA THR A 447 -13.23 3.49 -14.06
C THR A 447 -11.88 4.09 -13.66
N ASP A 448 -11.86 5.02 -12.71
CA ASP A 448 -10.61 5.65 -12.23
C ASP A 448 -9.59 4.62 -11.70
N ASP A 449 -10.05 3.44 -11.28
CA ASP A 449 -9.21 2.34 -10.79
C ASP A 449 -8.72 1.40 -11.90
N ASP A 450 -9.37 1.40 -13.08
CA ASP A 450 -9.10 0.51 -14.21
C ASP A 450 -8.56 1.26 -15.44
N VAL A 451 -8.14 2.52 -15.28
CA VAL A 451 -7.57 3.28 -16.40
C VAL A 451 -6.23 2.64 -16.80
N PRO A 452 -6.06 2.17 -18.03
CA PRO A 452 -4.78 1.69 -18.52
C PRO A 452 -3.71 2.77 -18.35
N VAL A 453 -2.72 2.50 -17.53
CA VAL A 453 -1.69 3.50 -17.16
C VAL A 453 -0.80 3.88 -18.34
N TYR A 454 -0.80 3.08 -19.41
CA TYR A 454 0.08 3.25 -20.56
C TYR A 454 -0.57 2.89 -21.88
N ALA A 455 -1.41 3.76 -22.41
CA ALA A 455 -1.53 3.82 -23.86
C ALA A 455 -0.26 4.52 -24.39
N ASP A 456 0.77 3.77 -24.77
CA ASP A 456 1.90 4.32 -25.53
C ASP A 456 1.37 4.78 -26.87
N LYS A 457 1.38 6.11 -27.09
CA LYS A 457 0.78 6.76 -28.28
C LYS A 457 1.39 6.30 -29.61
N GLU A 458 2.53 5.64 -29.59
CA GLU A 458 3.22 5.16 -30.80
C GLU A 458 2.90 3.68 -31.15
N ASN A 459 2.36 2.89 -30.21
CA ASN A 459 2.10 1.46 -30.41
C ASN A 459 0.68 0.99 -30.10
N THR A 460 -0.24 1.85 -29.73
CA THR A 460 -1.64 1.50 -29.49
C THR A 460 -2.43 1.38 -30.81
N THR A 461 -2.18 0.34 -31.56
CA THR A 461 -3.28 -0.33 -32.24
C THR A 461 -4.01 -1.11 -31.15
N LEU A 462 -5.07 -0.51 -30.56
CA LEU A 462 -6.01 -1.21 -29.72
C LEU A 462 -6.55 -2.37 -30.54
N LYS A 463 -5.97 -3.55 -30.36
CA LYS A 463 -6.57 -4.77 -30.90
C LYS A 463 -7.81 -5.01 -30.09
N THR A 464 -8.94 -4.84 -30.71
CA THR A 464 -10.22 -5.17 -30.11
C THR A 464 -10.54 -6.63 -30.42
N SER A 465 -10.79 -7.42 -29.41
CA SER A 465 -11.50 -8.69 -29.50
C SER A 465 -12.85 -8.60 -28.80
N GLN A 466 -13.63 -9.68 -28.82
CA GLN A 466 -14.91 -9.75 -28.12
C GLN A 466 -14.84 -10.82 -27.04
N ASP A 467 -15.41 -10.52 -25.86
CA ASP A 467 -15.64 -11.53 -24.82
C ASP A 467 -16.81 -12.47 -25.19
N ASP A 468 -17.03 -13.48 -24.36
CA ASP A 468 -18.14 -14.43 -24.54
C ASP A 468 -19.55 -13.79 -24.46
N ASN A 469 -19.63 -12.56 -23.93
CA ASN A 469 -20.86 -11.78 -23.81
C ASN A 469 -21.08 -10.82 -24.99
N GLY A 470 -20.08 -10.72 -25.88
CA GLY A 470 -20.12 -9.82 -27.04
C GLY A 470 -19.65 -8.40 -26.71
N ASN A 471 -18.96 -8.17 -25.59
CA ASN A 471 -18.33 -6.90 -25.24
C ASN A 471 -16.92 -6.81 -25.79
N LEU A 472 -16.41 -5.58 -25.92
CA LEU A 472 -15.06 -5.34 -26.38
C LEU A 472 -14.03 -5.74 -25.30
N ILE A 473 -12.92 -6.28 -25.75
CA ILE A 473 -11.71 -6.45 -24.96
C ILE A 473 -10.64 -5.52 -25.55
N PHE A 474 -10.03 -4.70 -24.72
CA PHE A 474 -8.88 -3.91 -25.08
C PHE A 474 -7.61 -4.61 -24.62
N TYR A 475 -6.47 -4.26 -25.17
CA TYR A 475 -5.16 -4.80 -24.74
C TYR A 475 -4.28 -3.65 -24.27
N GLU A 476 -3.75 -3.81 -23.05
CA GLU A 476 -2.75 -2.92 -22.50
C GLU A 476 -1.37 -3.56 -22.59
N SER A 477 -0.37 -2.78 -22.99
CA SER A 477 1.01 -3.25 -22.98
C SER A 477 1.65 -2.95 -21.63
N VAL A 478 1.99 -4.00 -20.88
CA VAL A 478 2.70 -3.91 -19.60
C VAL A 478 4.16 -4.34 -19.78
N ARG A 479 5.07 -3.68 -19.07
CA ARG A 479 6.50 -3.99 -19.11
C ARG A 479 7.02 -4.52 -17.79
N THR A 480 8.11 -5.28 -17.84
CA THR A 480 8.81 -5.72 -16.64
C THR A 480 9.27 -4.54 -15.78
N GLN A 481 9.24 -4.77 -14.48
CA GLN A 481 9.65 -3.85 -13.43
C GLN A 481 10.72 -4.51 -12.56
N ALA A 482 11.39 -3.71 -11.73
CA ALA A 482 12.31 -4.23 -10.73
C ALA A 482 12.17 -3.47 -9.41
N ALA A 483 12.61 -4.10 -8.35
CA ALA A 483 12.67 -3.48 -7.03
C ALA A 483 13.93 -3.92 -6.30
N MET A 484 14.42 -3.06 -5.40
CA MET A 484 15.64 -3.29 -4.64
C MET A 484 15.54 -2.70 -3.25
N ALA A 485 16.06 -3.41 -2.25
CA ALA A 485 16.14 -2.94 -0.86
C ALA A 485 17.45 -3.36 -0.25
N SER A 486 18.00 -2.51 0.62
CA SER A 486 19.25 -2.75 1.33
C SER A 486 19.12 -2.39 2.80
N ILE A 487 19.65 -3.28 3.65
CA ILE A 487 19.57 -3.21 5.10
C ILE A 487 20.98 -3.16 5.69
N SER A 488 21.21 -2.30 6.66
CA SER A 488 22.47 -2.16 7.35
C SER A 488 22.79 -3.37 8.23
N MET A 489 24.04 -3.80 8.16
CA MET A 489 24.65 -4.82 9.01
C MET A 489 25.62 -4.23 10.02
N GLU A 490 25.76 -2.90 10.04
CA GLU A 490 26.71 -2.19 10.89
C GLU A 490 26.27 -2.22 12.36
N ASP A 491 27.23 -2.30 13.28
CA ASP A 491 26.94 -2.25 14.71
C ASP A 491 26.30 -0.90 15.08
N GLY A 492 25.21 -0.95 15.83
CA GLY A 492 24.43 0.22 16.21
C GLY A 492 23.39 0.65 15.16
N HIS A 493 23.48 0.13 13.93
CA HIS A 493 22.60 0.44 12.80
C HIS A 493 22.00 -0.81 12.16
N ARG A 494 22.10 -1.94 12.82
CA ARG A 494 21.62 -3.22 12.31
C ARG A 494 20.10 -3.21 12.13
N GLY A 495 19.63 -3.69 10.98
CA GLY A 495 18.21 -3.71 10.66
C GLY A 495 17.66 -2.40 10.06
N GLU A 496 18.44 -1.32 10.04
CA GLU A 496 18.08 -0.09 9.37
C GLU A 496 17.95 -0.31 7.85
N ILE A 497 16.80 0.02 7.27
CA ILE A 497 16.63 0.05 5.82
C ILE A 497 17.31 1.32 5.32
N VAL A 498 18.47 1.17 4.68
CA VAL A 498 19.32 2.30 4.28
C VAL A 498 19.02 2.81 2.87
N ALA A 499 18.44 1.96 2.03
CA ALA A 499 18.06 2.30 0.67
C ALA A 499 16.92 1.41 0.18
N LEU A 500 16.02 1.99 -0.62
CA LEU A 500 14.87 1.28 -1.19
C LEU A 500 14.40 1.96 -2.48
N VAL A 501 14.24 1.15 -3.54
CA VAL A 501 13.63 1.58 -4.81
C VAL A 501 12.66 0.52 -5.31
N GLY A 502 11.42 0.93 -5.58
CA GLY A 502 10.29 0.04 -5.92
C GLY A 502 9.83 0.11 -7.38
N GLY A 503 10.69 0.56 -8.30
CA GLY A 503 10.37 0.59 -9.73
C GLY A 503 11.56 0.99 -10.60
N LEU A 504 11.48 0.72 -11.90
CA LEU A 504 12.49 1.11 -12.90
C LEU A 504 12.25 2.53 -13.44
N GLY A 505 13.34 3.26 -13.67
CA GLY A 505 13.32 4.61 -14.19
C GLY A 505 12.97 5.65 -13.10
N GLU A 506 12.77 6.89 -13.55
CA GLU A 506 12.38 7.98 -12.65
C GLU A 506 10.99 7.74 -12.04
N LYS A 507 10.89 7.95 -10.73
CA LYS A 507 9.61 7.90 -10.01
C LYS A 507 8.77 9.12 -10.38
N LYS A 508 7.55 8.90 -10.86
CA LYS A 508 6.68 9.96 -11.40
C LYS A 508 5.54 10.34 -10.46
N VAL A 509 5.15 9.48 -9.55
CA VAL A 509 3.98 9.63 -8.68
C VAL A 509 4.36 9.38 -7.23
N ASP A 510 4.03 10.33 -6.34
CA ASP A 510 4.16 10.15 -4.89
C ASP A 510 3.13 9.13 -4.40
N ARG A 511 3.56 8.26 -3.49
CA ARG A 511 2.72 7.19 -2.91
C ARG A 511 2.09 6.26 -3.96
N GLY A 512 2.77 6.11 -5.10
CA GLY A 512 2.44 5.13 -6.12
C GLY A 512 2.88 3.71 -5.71
N THR A 513 2.74 2.77 -6.65
CA THR A 513 3.14 1.36 -6.45
C THR A 513 4.62 1.25 -6.08
N ASN A 514 4.89 0.70 -4.90
CA ASN A 514 6.23 0.43 -4.39
C ASN A 514 6.45 -1.09 -4.32
N ARG A 515 7.07 -1.65 -5.35
CA ARG A 515 7.26 -3.11 -5.49
C ARG A 515 8.25 -3.69 -4.50
N ALA A 516 9.06 -2.85 -3.84
CA ALA A 516 9.96 -3.33 -2.79
C ALA A 516 9.22 -3.74 -1.50
N THR A 517 7.99 -3.23 -1.31
CA THR A 517 7.11 -3.52 -0.18
C THR A 517 5.92 -4.41 -0.55
N LEU A 518 5.84 -4.87 -1.78
CA LEU A 518 4.86 -5.86 -2.23
C LEU A 518 5.49 -7.26 -2.26
N PRO A 519 4.71 -8.32 -1.98
CA PRO A 519 5.22 -9.68 -1.98
C PRO A 519 5.44 -10.21 -3.40
N HIS A 520 6.54 -10.95 -3.58
CA HIS A 520 6.90 -11.63 -4.82
C HIS A 520 7.41 -13.03 -4.51
N GLN A 521 7.16 -13.99 -5.39
CA GLN A 521 7.74 -15.33 -5.23
C GLN A 521 9.27 -15.27 -5.31
N THR A 522 9.92 -15.88 -4.33
CA THR A 522 11.37 -15.75 -4.14
C THR A 522 12.19 -16.72 -4.98
N GLY A 523 11.56 -17.79 -5.45
CA GLY A 523 12.28 -18.87 -6.11
C GLY A 523 13.40 -19.42 -5.23
N SER A 524 14.49 -19.85 -5.85
CA SER A 524 15.62 -20.50 -5.17
C SER A 524 16.39 -19.63 -4.16
N THR A 525 16.06 -18.34 -3.97
CA THR A 525 16.63 -17.54 -2.87
C THR A 525 16.07 -17.98 -1.50
N MET A 526 14.96 -18.74 -1.47
CA MET A 526 14.43 -19.32 -0.24
C MET A 526 15.28 -20.46 0.30
N LYS A 527 15.99 -21.22 -0.53
CA LYS A 527 16.79 -22.39 -0.11
C LYS A 527 17.73 -22.15 1.07
N PRO A 528 18.59 -21.10 1.04
CA PRO A 528 19.47 -20.81 2.18
C PRO A 528 18.74 -20.48 3.46
N ILE A 529 17.63 -19.74 3.38
CA ILE A 529 16.90 -19.21 4.54
C ILE A 529 16.23 -20.34 5.34
N ALA A 530 15.49 -21.21 4.65
CA ALA A 530 14.66 -22.20 5.33
C ALA A 530 15.32 -23.57 5.45
N ALA A 531 15.82 -24.12 4.35
CA ALA A 531 16.30 -25.50 4.37
C ALA A 531 17.76 -25.63 4.82
N TYR A 532 18.68 -24.92 4.14
CA TYR A 532 20.13 -25.14 4.37
C TYR A 532 20.60 -24.60 5.71
N CYS A 533 20.17 -23.38 6.13
CA CYS A 533 20.66 -22.82 7.39
C CYS A 533 20.20 -23.65 8.58
N LEU A 534 18.92 -24.06 8.63
CA LEU A 534 18.40 -24.89 9.70
C LEU A 534 19.03 -26.29 9.73
N ALA A 535 19.28 -26.88 8.55
CA ALA A 535 19.95 -28.17 8.47
C ALA A 535 21.42 -28.12 8.92
N VAL A 536 22.11 -27.01 8.67
CA VAL A 536 23.48 -26.77 9.18
C VAL A 536 23.46 -26.53 10.68
N ASP A 537 22.53 -25.68 11.15
CA ASP A 537 22.37 -25.30 12.56
C ASP A 537 22.04 -26.52 13.44
N SER A 538 21.10 -27.35 12.96
CA SER A 538 20.72 -28.61 13.61
C SER A 538 21.70 -29.78 13.35
N LYS A 539 22.81 -29.52 12.66
CA LYS A 539 23.87 -30.52 12.34
C LYS A 539 23.37 -31.74 11.53
N ILE A 540 22.24 -31.57 10.83
CA ILE A 540 21.70 -32.58 9.89
C ILE A 540 22.62 -32.75 8.70
N ILE A 541 23.20 -31.63 8.24
CA ILE A 541 24.23 -31.62 7.18
C ILE A 541 25.44 -30.84 7.63
N ASN A 542 26.55 -31.09 6.97
CA ASN A 542 27.76 -30.26 7.07
C ASN A 542 28.18 -29.72 5.70
N TYR A 543 29.26 -28.97 5.65
CA TYR A 543 29.75 -28.30 4.46
C TYR A 543 29.93 -29.25 3.24
N SER A 544 30.36 -30.48 3.46
CA SER A 544 30.70 -31.45 2.41
C SER A 544 29.83 -32.72 2.43
N SER A 545 28.69 -32.71 3.12
CA SER A 545 27.80 -33.88 3.18
C SER A 545 27.44 -34.37 1.77
N PRO A 546 27.62 -35.67 1.49
CA PRO A 546 27.23 -36.27 0.23
C PRO A 546 25.71 -36.52 0.17
N MET A 547 25.06 -36.05 -0.88
CA MET A 547 23.63 -36.22 -1.13
C MET A 547 23.40 -36.90 -2.47
N ALA A 548 22.40 -37.76 -2.58
CA ALA A 548 21.99 -38.31 -3.86
C ALA A 548 21.08 -37.32 -4.59
N ASP A 549 21.41 -37.02 -5.85
CA ASP A 549 20.58 -36.16 -6.71
C ASP A 549 19.42 -36.98 -7.28
N THR A 550 18.40 -37.20 -6.44
CA THR A 550 17.19 -37.96 -6.77
C THR A 550 15.94 -37.12 -6.52
N PRO A 551 14.87 -37.31 -7.30
CA PRO A 551 13.56 -36.75 -6.97
C PRO A 551 13.10 -37.11 -5.57
N TYR A 552 12.28 -36.24 -4.96
CA TYR A 552 11.74 -36.47 -3.62
C TYR A 552 10.54 -37.41 -3.66
N TYR A 553 9.63 -37.23 -4.60
CA TYR A 553 8.48 -38.11 -4.82
C TYR A 553 8.11 -38.23 -6.30
N LEU A 554 7.24 -39.20 -6.59
CA LEU A 554 6.64 -39.38 -7.89
C LEU A 554 5.42 -38.47 -8.06
N LYS A 555 5.36 -37.70 -9.11
CA LYS A 555 4.30 -36.73 -9.37
C LYS A 555 2.92 -37.37 -9.56
N SER A 556 2.85 -38.65 -9.91
CA SER A 556 1.60 -39.36 -10.18
C SER A 556 0.74 -39.58 -8.93
N ASP A 557 1.30 -39.66 -7.73
CA ASP A 557 0.60 -39.98 -6.49
C ASP A 557 1.05 -39.15 -5.25
N HIS A 558 1.99 -38.26 -5.44
CA HIS A 558 2.51 -37.36 -4.39
C HIS A 558 3.07 -38.10 -3.14
N GLN A 559 3.50 -39.33 -3.30
CA GLN A 559 4.07 -40.11 -2.19
C GLN A 559 5.58 -40.18 -2.26
N VAL A 560 6.23 -39.97 -1.12
CA VAL A 560 7.69 -40.02 -0.98
C VAL A 560 8.23 -41.38 -1.41
N LEU A 561 9.34 -41.39 -2.12
CA LEU A 561 10.11 -42.58 -2.46
C LEU A 561 11.00 -42.98 -1.29
N ASP A 562 10.39 -43.56 -0.25
CA ASP A 562 11.12 -44.17 0.85
C ASP A 562 11.47 -45.66 0.54
N THR A 563 12.29 -46.28 1.40
CA THR A 563 12.73 -47.67 1.24
C THR A 563 11.57 -48.63 1.19
N ASP A 564 10.56 -48.46 2.05
CA ASP A 564 9.39 -49.32 2.13
C ASP A 564 8.54 -49.25 0.87
N ARG A 565 8.42 -48.07 0.29
CA ARG A 565 7.70 -47.86 -0.95
C ARG A 565 8.43 -48.46 -2.14
N CYS A 566 9.76 -48.28 -2.21
CA CYS A 566 10.57 -48.96 -3.21
C CYS A 566 10.38 -50.48 -3.17
N LEU A 567 10.41 -51.05 -1.99
CA LEU A 567 10.16 -52.51 -1.81
C LEU A 567 8.75 -52.90 -2.25
N LYS A 568 7.71 -52.14 -1.86
CA LYS A 568 6.33 -52.40 -2.28
C LYS A 568 6.12 -52.32 -3.78
N LEU A 569 6.85 -51.45 -4.45
CA LEU A 569 6.79 -51.30 -5.91
C LEU A 569 7.71 -52.26 -6.67
N GLY A 570 8.50 -53.08 -5.97
CA GLY A 570 9.47 -54.00 -6.57
C GLY A 570 10.66 -53.26 -7.21
N LEU A 571 10.92 -52.06 -6.71
CA LEU A 571 12.04 -51.25 -7.15
C LEU A 571 13.28 -51.52 -6.28
N SER A 572 14.46 -51.14 -6.78
CA SER A 572 15.66 -51.15 -5.95
C SER A 572 15.50 -50.31 -4.69
N THR A 573 16.00 -50.80 -3.55
CA THR A 573 16.09 -50.05 -2.30
C THR A 573 17.16 -48.95 -2.39
N ASP A 574 18.03 -49.03 -3.36
CA ASP A 574 18.84 -47.91 -3.82
C ASP A 574 17.92 -46.96 -4.63
N LYS A 575 17.59 -45.79 -4.07
CA LYS A 575 16.68 -44.80 -4.66
C LYS A 575 17.14 -44.38 -6.06
N TYR A 576 18.42 -44.34 -6.31
CA TYR A 576 19.01 -44.09 -7.61
C TYR A 576 18.55 -45.12 -8.67
N ASN A 577 18.69 -46.41 -8.37
CA ASN A 577 18.24 -47.45 -9.26
C ASN A 577 16.72 -47.55 -9.39
N ALA A 578 15.99 -47.12 -8.35
CA ALA A 578 14.53 -47.11 -8.38
C ALA A 578 14.04 -46.07 -9.41
N VAL A 579 14.61 -44.88 -9.46
CA VAL A 579 14.24 -43.82 -10.42
C VAL A 579 14.57 -44.28 -11.84
N ASN A 580 15.73 -44.89 -12.07
CA ASN A 580 16.12 -45.36 -13.38
C ASN A 580 15.34 -46.58 -13.90
N GLN A 581 14.59 -47.28 -13.02
CA GLN A 581 13.72 -48.37 -13.40
C GLN A 581 12.30 -47.93 -13.76
N SER A 582 12.00 -46.62 -13.67
CA SER A 582 10.70 -46.05 -13.96
C SER A 582 10.32 -46.20 -15.44
N ARG A 583 9.03 -46.33 -15.72
CA ARG A 583 8.47 -46.25 -17.06
C ARG A 583 7.96 -44.84 -17.31
N ASP A 584 8.23 -44.31 -18.49
CA ASP A 584 7.94 -42.93 -18.90
C ASP A 584 6.51 -42.43 -18.68
N ASP A 585 5.55 -43.34 -18.52
CA ASP A 585 4.13 -43.06 -18.35
C ASP A 585 3.64 -43.06 -16.88
N VAL A 586 4.45 -43.51 -15.93
CA VAL A 586 4.06 -43.71 -14.52
C VAL A 586 4.84 -42.79 -13.58
N TRP A 587 5.98 -42.32 -13.96
CA TRP A 587 6.96 -41.68 -13.12
C TRP A 587 7.25 -40.24 -13.60
N ARG A 588 6.71 -39.25 -12.91
CA ARG A 588 7.13 -37.86 -13.10
C ARG A 588 7.83 -37.40 -11.84
N ASP A 589 9.08 -37.05 -12.03
CA ASP A 589 9.97 -36.65 -10.94
C ASP A 589 9.62 -35.27 -10.40
N TRP A 590 9.56 -35.12 -9.10
CA TRP A 590 9.47 -33.85 -8.42
C TRP A 590 10.48 -33.80 -7.27
N PRO A 591 11.19 -32.69 -7.12
CA PRO A 591 11.32 -31.59 -8.07
C PRO A 591 12.24 -31.98 -9.23
N THR A 592 12.18 -31.22 -10.33
CA THR A 592 13.16 -31.26 -11.39
C THR A 592 14.19 -30.16 -11.21
N ASN A 593 15.45 -30.41 -11.57
CA ASN A 593 16.49 -29.40 -11.58
C ASN A 593 16.38 -28.51 -12.82
N TYR A 594 16.91 -27.27 -12.73
CA TYR A 594 16.92 -26.33 -13.83
C TYR A 594 17.56 -26.91 -15.09
N GLY A 595 16.89 -26.74 -16.23
CA GLY A 595 17.35 -27.25 -17.51
C GLY A 595 17.32 -28.77 -17.66
N GLY A 596 16.65 -29.50 -16.77
CA GLY A 596 16.58 -30.95 -16.78
C GLY A 596 17.92 -31.65 -16.44
N ALA A 597 18.86 -30.90 -15.84
CA ALA A 597 20.15 -31.42 -15.41
C ALA A 597 20.01 -32.26 -14.13
N GLY A 598 20.66 -33.40 -14.05
CA GLY A 598 20.67 -34.21 -12.84
C GLY A 598 19.37 -35.03 -12.64
N GLY A 599 19.10 -35.43 -11.41
CA GLY A 599 18.01 -36.35 -11.08
C GLY A 599 18.33 -37.81 -11.39
N ASP A 600 19.60 -38.08 -11.71
CA ASP A 600 20.11 -39.40 -12.11
C ASP A 600 20.66 -40.21 -10.93
N GLY A 601 20.55 -39.70 -9.72
CA GLY A 601 21.03 -40.31 -8.50
C GLY A 601 22.55 -40.19 -8.27
N ALA A 602 23.23 -39.41 -9.06
CA ALA A 602 24.63 -39.11 -8.82
C ALA A 602 24.85 -38.47 -7.45
N THR A 603 25.90 -38.89 -6.75
CA THR A 603 26.26 -38.25 -5.48
C THR A 603 26.82 -36.87 -5.74
N MET A 604 26.26 -35.87 -5.05
CA MET A 604 26.71 -34.49 -5.06
C MET A 604 26.92 -33.97 -3.63
N LEU A 605 27.93 -33.17 -3.43
CA LEU A 605 28.18 -32.59 -2.12
C LEU A 605 27.33 -31.33 -1.89
N VAL A 606 26.92 -31.07 -0.65
CA VAL A 606 26.06 -29.95 -0.26
C VAL A 606 26.58 -28.63 -0.79
N TYR A 607 27.90 -28.33 -0.67
CA TYR A 607 28.46 -27.07 -1.18
C TYR A 607 28.32 -26.90 -2.71
N ASP A 608 28.41 -27.99 -3.45
CA ASP A 608 28.25 -27.99 -4.91
C ASP A 608 26.77 -27.92 -5.32
N ALA A 609 25.90 -28.60 -4.58
CA ALA A 609 24.48 -28.56 -4.80
C ALA A 609 23.89 -27.14 -4.58
N LEU A 610 24.30 -26.45 -3.50
CA LEU A 610 23.83 -25.10 -3.20
C LEU A 610 24.29 -24.09 -4.24
N ARG A 611 25.58 -24.11 -4.66
CA ARG A 611 26.10 -23.16 -5.66
C ARG A 611 25.46 -23.33 -7.03
N ARG A 612 25.08 -24.55 -7.41
CA ARG A 612 24.36 -24.89 -8.66
C ARG A 612 22.86 -24.80 -8.51
N SER A 613 22.36 -24.58 -7.28
CA SER A 613 20.94 -24.43 -6.99
C SER A 613 20.09 -25.67 -7.31
N TYR A 614 20.61 -26.91 -7.07
CA TYR A 614 19.85 -28.12 -7.30
C TYR A 614 18.58 -28.16 -6.43
N ASN A 615 17.44 -28.42 -7.08
CA ASN A 615 16.14 -28.49 -6.44
C ASN A 615 15.95 -29.78 -5.64
N THR A 616 16.35 -30.90 -6.22
CA THR A 616 16.24 -32.24 -5.66
C THR A 616 16.91 -32.32 -4.30
N ILE A 617 18.18 -31.93 -4.21
CA ILE A 617 18.95 -31.95 -2.97
C ILE A 617 18.39 -30.98 -1.95
N ALA A 618 17.97 -29.77 -2.36
CA ALA A 618 17.37 -28.81 -1.46
C ALA A 618 16.07 -29.33 -0.82
N VAL A 619 15.20 -29.98 -1.60
CA VAL A 619 13.96 -30.57 -1.10
C VAL A 619 14.24 -31.73 -0.13
N TRP A 620 15.23 -32.58 -0.41
CA TRP A 620 15.64 -33.60 0.56
C TRP A 620 16.14 -32.99 1.88
N ILE A 621 16.97 -31.94 1.82
CA ILE A 621 17.41 -31.22 3.02
C ILE A 621 16.22 -30.64 3.78
N GLY A 622 15.32 -29.93 3.08
CA GLY A 622 14.11 -29.39 3.70
C GLY A 622 13.20 -30.45 4.31
N SER A 623 13.12 -31.66 3.72
CA SER A 623 12.33 -32.76 4.29
C SER A 623 12.91 -33.32 5.59
N TYR A 624 14.22 -33.19 5.82
CA TYR A 624 14.84 -33.57 7.09
C TYR A 624 14.62 -32.52 8.19
N VAL A 625 14.52 -31.24 7.81
CA VAL A 625 14.19 -30.14 8.74
C VAL A 625 12.71 -30.19 9.11
N GLY A 626 11.83 -30.38 8.13
CA GLY A 626 10.38 -30.36 8.30
C GLY A 626 9.74 -29.02 7.91
N ALA A 627 8.56 -29.07 7.30
CA ALA A 627 7.89 -27.89 6.78
C ALA A 627 7.42 -26.95 7.90
N GLU A 628 6.93 -27.47 9.00
CA GLU A 628 6.45 -26.67 10.15
C GLU A 628 7.60 -25.87 10.78
N GLU A 629 8.78 -26.48 10.98
CA GLU A 629 9.96 -25.84 11.53
C GLU A 629 10.48 -24.74 10.58
N MET A 630 10.56 -25.05 9.29
CA MET A 630 10.96 -24.06 8.27
C MET A 630 9.99 -22.89 8.20
N PHE A 631 8.69 -23.14 8.32
CA PHE A 631 7.67 -22.08 8.32
C PHE A 631 7.79 -21.19 9.55
N SER A 632 7.82 -21.79 10.75
CA SER A 632 7.95 -21.04 12.00
C SER A 632 9.24 -20.20 12.02
N PHE A 633 10.34 -20.75 11.52
CA PHE A 633 11.58 -20.02 11.42
C PHE A 633 11.47 -18.82 10.47
N ALA A 634 10.94 -19.00 9.27
CA ALA A 634 10.84 -17.92 8.30
C ALA A 634 9.78 -16.89 8.70
N HIS A 635 8.61 -17.32 9.15
CA HIS A 635 7.49 -16.44 9.50
C HIS A 635 7.69 -15.77 10.87
N ASP A 636 7.93 -16.58 11.94
CA ASP A 636 7.92 -16.05 13.31
C ASP A 636 9.27 -15.48 13.73
N THR A 637 10.40 -16.09 13.27
CA THR A 637 11.74 -15.64 13.65
C THR A 637 12.28 -14.58 12.70
N LEU A 638 12.12 -14.75 11.38
CA LEU A 638 12.62 -13.83 10.37
C LEU A 638 11.57 -12.82 9.86
N ASN A 639 10.40 -12.79 10.47
CA ASN A 639 9.33 -11.82 10.19
C ASN A 639 8.92 -11.77 8.72
N CYS A 640 8.87 -12.93 8.03
CA CYS A 640 8.36 -13.03 6.67
C CYS A 640 6.83 -13.13 6.71
N THR A 641 6.16 -11.99 6.87
CA THR A 641 4.76 -11.88 7.27
C THR A 641 3.75 -12.25 6.17
N TYR A 642 4.19 -12.31 4.92
CA TYR A 642 3.35 -12.70 3.77
C TYR A 642 3.29 -14.21 3.53
N LEU A 643 4.00 -15.03 4.31
CA LEU A 643 3.85 -16.47 4.28
C LEU A 643 2.50 -16.87 4.87
N ASP A 644 1.73 -17.66 4.12
CA ASP A 644 0.38 -18.08 4.51
C ASP A 644 0.43 -19.43 5.27
N PRO A 645 -0.03 -19.46 6.53
CA PRO A 645 -0.02 -20.70 7.32
C PRO A 645 -0.94 -21.81 6.77
N GLU A 646 -1.92 -21.47 5.92
CA GLU A 646 -2.80 -22.47 5.31
C GLU A 646 -2.24 -23.06 4.01
N HIS A 647 -1.39 -22.31 3.28
CA HIS A 647 -0.95 -22.67 1.94
C HIS A 647 0.56 -22.87 1.81
N ASP A 648 1.38 -22.24 2.68
CA ASP A 648 2.82 -22.22 2.51
C ASP A 648 3.58 -23.17 3.44
N VAL A 649 2.91 -23.92 4.33
CA VAL A 649 3.54 -24.94 5.17
C VAL A 649 3.78 -26.21 4.36
N ASP A 650 4.65 -26.12 3.37
CA ASP A 650 5.04 -27.23 2.50
C ASP A 650 6.46 -27.04 1.93
N LEU A 651 7.04 -28.10 1.39
CA LEU A 651 8.39 -28.08 0.83
C LEU A 651 8.51 -27.18 -0.42
N ALA A 652 7.48 -27.11 -1.24
CA ALA A 652 7.53 -26.29 -2.45
C ALA A 652 7.63 -24.78 -2.15
N PRO A 653 6.76 -24.17 -1.31
CA PRO A 653 6.89 -22.77 -0.90
C PRO A 653 8.18 -22.50 -0.12
N LEU A 654 8.50 -23.31 0.88
CA LEU A 654 9.58 -23.02 1.83
C LEU A 654 10.97 -23.37 1.34
N VAL A 655 11.12 -24.29 0.39
CA VAL A 655 12.41 -24.68 -0.16
C VAL A 655 12.64 -24.10 -1.55
N LEU A 656 11.65 -24.18 -2.43
CA LEU A 656 11.79 -23.76 -3.82
C LEU A 656 11.30 -22.35 -4.09
N GLY A 657 10.64 -21.72 -3.10
CA GLY A 657 10.21 -20.34 -3.19
C GLY A 657 8.98 -20.12 -4.08
N SER A 658 8.08 -21.11 -4.13
CA SER A 658 6.80 -21.03 -4.84
C SER A 658 5.64 -20.70 -3.86
N GLN A 659 5.84 -19.68 -3.04
CA GLN A 659 4.90 -19.25 -2.02
C GLN A 659 3.59 -18.76 -2.66
N SER A 660 2.51 -18.75 -1.89
CA SER A 660 1.18 -18.28 -2.31
C SER A 660 1.18 -16.80 -2.68
N GLN A 661 1.81 -15.96 -1.85
CA GLN A 661 2.02 -14.55 -2.10
C GLN A 661 3.50 -14.22 -2.36
N GLY A 662 4.42 -14.79 -1.60
CA GLY A 662 5.85 -14.54 -1.67
C GLY A 662 6.38 -13.77 -0.47
N LEU A 663 7.53 -13.12 -0.64
CA LEU A 663 8.13 -12.19 0.33
C LEU A 663 8.32 -10.84 -0.33
N THR A 664 8.26 -9.78 0.45
CA THR A 664 8.70 -8.47 -0.04
C THR A 664 10.22 -8.47 -0.23
N VAL A 665 10.71 -7.54 -1.05
CA VAL A 665 12.16 -7.39 -1.25
C VAL A 665 12.84 -6.98 0.06
N VAL A 666 12.16 -6.22 0.90
CA VAL A 666 12.63 -5.84 2.26
C VAL A 666 12.73 -7.07 3.16
N GLU A 667 11.71 -7.92 3.23
CA GLU A 667 11.74 -9.16 4.03
C GLU A 667 12.84 -10.11 3.55
N LEU A 668 13.02 -10.25 2.24
CA LEU A 668 14.08 -11.08 1.68
C LEU A 668 15.47 -10.55 2.03
N ALA A 669 15.70 -9.23 1.96
CA ALA A 669 16.95 -8.62 2.41
C ALA A 669 17.15 -8.80 3.92
N GLY A 670 16.09 -8.63 4.72
CA GLY A 670 16.10 -8.86 6.17
C GLY A 670 16.50 -10.29 6.53
N ALA A 671 15.84 -11.27 5.91
CA ALA A 671 16.11 -12.69 6.16
C ALA A 671 17.57 -13.09 5.84
N TYR A 672 18.17 -12.49 4.80
CA TYR A 672 19.58 -12.78 4.45
C TYR A 672 20.59 -12.19 5.46
N SER A 673 20.19 -11.23 6.28
CA SER A 673 21.09 -10.60 7.26
C SER A 673 21.71 -11.60 8.28
N ILE A 674 21.03 -12.73 8.52
CA ILE A 674 21.51 -13.77 9.43
C ILE A 674 22.82 -14.42 8.99
N PHE A 675 23.17 -14.35 7.70
CA PHE A 675 24.37 -15.03 7.18
C PHE A 675 25.69 -14.32 7.48
N ASN A 676 25.68 -13.21 8.22
CA ASN A 676 26.90 -12.64 8.76
C ASN A 676 27.28 -13.29 10.10
N ASP A 677 26.41 -13.19 11.12
CA ASP A 677 26.69 -13.59 12.50
C ASP A 677 25.52 -14.34 13.18
N GLY A 678 24.54 -14.75 12.42
CA GLY A 678 23.36 -15.48 12.89
C GLY A 678 22.26 -14.62 13.49
N LYS A 679 22.42 -13.31 13.55
CA LYS A 679 21.43 -12.40 14.15
C LYS A 679 20.47 -11.87 13.10
N PHE A 680 19.20 -11.84 13.48
CA PHE A 680 18.14 -11.12 12.76
C PHE A 680 17.71 -9.90 13.58
N THR A 681 17.59 -8.75 12.92
CA THR A 681 16.98 -7.54 13.48
C THR A 681 15.83 -7.12 12.58
N THR A 682 14.68 -6.84 13.18
CA THR A 682 13.49 -6.39 12.45
C THR A 682 13.83 -5.19 11.55
N PRO A 683 13.65 -5.28 10.22
CA PRO A 683 13.85 -4.16 9.31
C PRO A 683 12.97 -2.96 9.68
N HIS A 684 13.54 -1.76 9.66
CA HIS A 684 12.81 -0.54 10.04
C HIS A 684 13.28 0.68 9.28
N TYR A 685 12.38 1.68 9.12
CA TYR A 685 12.60 2.89 8.32
C TYR A 685 12.98 4.11 9.15
N TRP A 686 12.78 4.09 10.46
CA TRP A 686 13.00 5.23 11.36
C TRP A 686 13.38 4.75 12.76
N THR A 687 14.00 5.65 13.53
CA THR A 687 14.45 5.38 14.91
C THR A 687 13.61 6.11 15.93
N GLU A 688 13.40 7.41 15.77
CA GLU A 688 12.70 8.28 16.70
C GLU A 688 11.87 9.32 15.95
N ILE A 689 10.76 9.74 16.54
CA ILE A 689 9.95 10.85 16.07
C ILE A 689 9.72 11.80 17.23
N TYR A 690 9.97 13.07 17.02
CA TYR A 690 9.72 14.15 17.98
C TYR A 690 8.57 15.02 17.51
N ASP A 691 7.84 15.62 18.45
CA ASP A 691 6.83 16.65 18.18
C ASP A 691 7.47 18.00 17.81
N SER A 692 6.64 19.00 17.47
CA SER A 692 7.10 20.35 17.15
C SER A 692 7.81 21.04 18.31
N ASP A 693 7.50 20.68 19.54
CA ASP A 693 8.11 21.22 20.76
C ASP A 693 9.45 20.55 21.12
N GLY A 694 9.79 19.47 20.41
CA GLY A 694 11.02 18.71 20.60
C GLY A 694 10.90 17.63 21.68
N ASN A 695 9.69 17.22 22.08
CA ASN A 695 9.48 16.06 22.94
C ASN A 695 9.47 14.78 22.13
N LEU A 696 10.00 13.70 22.67
CA LEU A 696 9.95 12.38 22.04
C LEU A 696 8.49 11.91 21.96
N TYR A 697 7.99 11.79 20.72
CA TYR A 697 6.64 11.38 20.45
C TYR A 697 6.53 9.87 20.22
N LEU A 698 7.38 9.31 19.36
CA LEU A 698 7.47 7.87 19.10
C LEU A 698 8.93 7.39 19.18
N ASP A 699 9.11 6.22 19.80
CA ASP A 699 10.42 5.54 19.98
C ASP A 699 10.31 4.14 19.36
N ASN A 700 10.98 3.95 18.23
CA ASN A 700 10.90 2.70 17.47
C ASN A 700 11.71 1.56 18.10
N SER A 701 12.61 1.85 19.05
CA SER A 701 13.36 0.82 19.77
C SER A 701 12.46 -0.19 20.51
N LYS A 702 11.19 0.18 20.75
CA LYS A 702 10.18 -0.69 21.37
C LYS A 702 9.55 -1.67 20.37
N ARG A 703 9.66 -1.40 19.08
CA ARG A 703 9.10 -2.22 17.99
C ARG A 703 10.16 -3.07 17.31
N VAL A 704 11.40 -2.60 17.31
CA VAL A 704 12.56 -3.29 16.72
C VAL A 704 13.09 -4.33 17.69
N THR A 705 13.18 -5.57 17.21
CA THR A 705 13.74 -6.69 17.99
C THR A 705 14.96 -7.26 17.30
N THR A 706 15.95 -7.67 18.10
CA THR A 706 17.11 -8.43 17.62
C THR A 706 17.12 -9.79 18.30
N VAL A 707 17.18 -10.84 17.50
CA VAL A 707 17.24 -12.23 17.99
C VAL A 707 18.45 -12.95 17.40
N GLN A 708 19.01 -13.92 18.12
CA GLN A 708 19.95 -14.88 17.55
C GLN A 708 19.11 -15.93 16.82
N ALA A 709 19.01 -15.81 15.51
CA ALA A 709 18.16 -16.67 14.68
C ALA A 709 18.78 -18.05 14.44
N ILE A 710 20.10 -18.11 14.21
CA ILE A 710 20.89 -19.35 14.08
C ILE A 710 22.20 -19.20 14.86
N ASP A 711 22.83 -20.34 15.16
CA ASP A 711 24.14 -20.35 15.82
C ASP A 711 25.19 -19.57 14.98
N PRO A 712 26.05 -18.74 15.58
CA PRO A 712 27.09 -17.99 14.86
C PRO A 712 28.04 -18.90 14.04
N ALA A 713 28.29 -20.13 14.50
CA ALA A 713 29.06 -21.10 13.72
C ALA A 713 28.30 -21.56 12.48
N ALA A 714 26.97 -21.80 12.58
CA ALA A 714 26.14 -22.10 11.44
C ALA A 714 26.12 -20.96 10.42
N ALA A 715 26.01 -19.70 10.89
CA ALA A 715 26.11 -18.53 10.02
C ALA A 715 27.46 -18.46 9.32
N THR A 716 28.57 -18.71 10.02
CA THR A 716 29.91 -18.80 9.43
C THR A 716 30.01 -19.87 8.37
N ILE A 717 29.49 -21.07 8.61
CA ILE A 717 29.46 -22.17 7.61
C ILE A 717 28.60 -21.78 6.42
N MET A 718 27.41 -21.21 6.64
CA MET A 718 26.50 -20.79 5.58
C MET A 718 27.11 -19.69 4.68
N ASN A 719 27.77 -18.69 5.25
CA ASN A 719 28.38 -17.66 4.40
C ASN A 719 29.52 -18.26 3.53
N ARG A 720 30.28 -19.25 4.02
CA ARG A 720 31.28 -19.97 3.22
C ARG A 720 30.66 -20.87 2.15
N LEU A 721 29.53 -21.49 2.44
CA LEU A 721 28.73 -22.21 1.42
C LEU A 721 28.25 -21.26 0.31
N LEU A 722 27.65 -20.13 0.68
CA LEU A 722 27.12 -19.14 -0.26
C LEU A 722 28.22 -18.43 -1.06
N SER A 723 29.42 -18.29 -0.54
CA SER A 723 30.57 -17.74 -1.30
C SER A 723 30.93 -18.55 -2.55
N ASN A 724 30.53 -19.83 -2.62
CA ASN A 724 30.78 -20.67 -3.76
C ASN A 724 29.86 -20.38 -4.96
N VAL A 725 28.76 -19.63 -4.76
CA VAL A 725 27.82 -19.25 -5.83
C VAL A 725 28.51 -18.38 -6.91
N TRP A 726 29.55 -17.64 -6.53
CA TRP A 726 30.38 -16.84 -7.45
C TRP A 726 31.40 -17.65 -8.25
N LYS A 727 31.72 -18.88 -7.84
CA LYS A 727 32.73 -19.73 -8.47
C LYS A 727 32.11 -20.62 -9.54
N THR A 728 32.83 -20.89 -10.62
CA THR A 728 32.39 -21.85 -11.64
C THR A 728 32.21 -23.24 -11.01
N PRO A 729 31.07 -23.93 -11.20
CA PRO A 729 29.94 -23.62 -12.08
C PRO A 729 28.73 -22.98 -11.35
N GLY A 730 28.96 -22.14 -10.36
CA GLY A 730 27.90 -21.48 -9.60
C GLY A 730 27.01 -20.58 -10.46
N THR A 731 25.76 -20.39 -10.01
CA THR A 731 24.71 -19.69 -10.77
C THR A 731 25.00 -18.19 -10.98
N ALA A 732 25.78 -17.57 -10.10
CA ALA A 732 26.20 -16.16 -10.21
C ALA A 732 27.67 -15.99 -10.61
N ASN A 733 28.26 -17.01 -11.24
CA ASN A 733 29.65 -16.96 -11.70
C ASN A 733 29.94 -15.69 -12.53
N GLY A 734 31.03 -14.98 -12.17
CA GLY A 734 31.47 -13.75 -12.81
C GLY A 734 30.72 -12.47 -12.38
N MET A 735 29.78 -12.54 -11.42
CA MET A 735 28.98 -11.41 -10.95
C MET A 735 29.33 -10.97 -9.52
N LYS A 736 30.42 -11.45 -8.95
CA LYS A 736 30.88 -11.00 -7.63
C LYS A 736 31.22 -9.50 -7.67
N PRO A 737 30.73 -8.69 -6.72
CA PRO A 737 31.18 -7.31 -6.54
C PRO A 737 32.70 -7.21 -6.31
N GLU A 738 33.32 -6.22 -6.93
CA GLU A 738 34.77 -5.97 -6.83
C GLU A 738 35.03 -4.80 -5.88
N THR A 739 34.92 -5.05 -4.59
CA THR A 739 35.21 -4.09 -3.52
C THR A 739 36.44 -4.53 -2.74
N GLU A 740 37.43 -3.62 -2.60
CA GLU A 740 38.70 -3.96 -1.98
C GLU A 740 38.55 -4.33 -0.51
N GLY A 741 38.95 -5.56 -0.15
CA GLY A 741 38.90 -6.04 1.24
C GLY A 741 37.50 -6.26 1.83
N ILE A 742 36.44 -6.25 0.99
CA ILE A 742 35.08 -6.54 1.43
C ILE A 742 34.56 -7.74 0.62
N ASP A 743 34.34 -8.87 1.29
CA ASP A 743 33.79 -10.05 0.65
C ASP A 743 32.25 -9.98 0.56
N THR A 744 31.68 -10.70 -0.40
CA THR A 744 30.23 -10.78 -0.59
C THR A 744 29.80 -12.21 -0.83
N ILE A 745 28.60 -12.52 -0.40
CA ILE A 745 27.92 -13.80 -0.65
C ILE A 745 26.59 -13.54 -1.30
N GLY A 746 25.98 -14.56 -1.90
CA GLY A 746 24.64 -14.38 -2.47
C GLY A 746 24.04 -15.64 -3.05
N LYS A 747 22.78 -15.52 -3.48
CA LYS A 747 22.02 -16.59 -4.09
C LYS A 747 21.05 -16.05 -5.13
N THR A 748 20.95 -16.76 -6.24
CA THR A 748 20.01 -16.51 -7.33
C THR A 748 18.67 -17.18 -7.05
N GLY A 749 17.59 -16.52 -7.43
CA GLY A 749 16.25 -17.09 -7.50
C GLY A 749 15.67 -16.94 -8.90
N THR A 750 14.88 -17.93 -9.28
CA THR A 750 14.08 -17.95 -10.50
C THR A 750 12.85 -18.80 -10.18
N THR A 751 11.67 -18.27 -10.43
CA THR A 751 10.41 -18.99 -10.21
C THR A 751 10.09 -19.93 -11.37
N SER A 752 9.13 -20.83 -11.15
CA SER A 752 8.58 -21.67 -12.21
C SER A 752 8.06 -20.80 -13.35
N ASP A 753 8.23 -21.26 -14.57
CA ASP A 753 7.85 -20.55 -15.79
C ASP A 753 8.55 -19.18 -15.99
N PHE A 754 9.66 -18.93 -15.27
CA PHE A 754 10.46 -17.70 -15.41
C PHE A 754 9.65 -16.42 -15.20
N LYS A 755 8.77 -16.39 -14.21
CA LYS A 755 7.92 -15.23 -13.91
C LYS A 755 8.63 -14.17 -13.09
N ASP A 756 9.48 -14.61 -12.16
CA ASP A 756 10.26 -13.74 -11.29
C ASP A 756 11.73 -14.16 -11.29
N TYR A 757 12.60 -13.17 -11.33
CA TYR A 757 14.01 -13.30 -11.09
C TYR A 757 14.39 -12.54 -9.84
N THR A 758 15.03 -13.22 -8.90
CA THR A 758 15.48 -12.63 -7.65
C THR A 758 16.98 -12.83 -7.44
N PHE A 759 17.56 -11.96 -6.68
CA PHE A 759 18.91 -12.14 -6.13
C PHE A 759 18.93 -11.57 -4.72
N ALA A 760 19.51 -12.31 -3.79
CA ALA A 760 19.79 -11.78 -2.46
C ALA A 760 21.25 -12.07 -2.08
N GLY A 761 21.89 -11.09 -1.47
CA GLY A 761 23.28 -11.20 -1.10
C GLY A 761 23.66 -10.28 0.06
N VAL A 762 24.76 -10.61 0.70
CA VAL A 762 25.23 -9.98 1.92
C VAL A 762 26.71 -9.63 1.82
N SER A 763 27.07 -8.52 2.43
CA SER A 763 28.44 -8.16 2.81
C SER A 763 28.50 -7.92 4.31
N PRO A 764 29.66 -7.69 4.91
CA PRO A 764 29.75 -7.25 6.30
C PRO A 764 29.08 -5.91 6.62
N TYR A 765 28.64 -5.15 5.60
CA TYR A 765 27.99 -3.85 5.70
C TYR A 765 26.51 -3.86 5.36
N TYR A 766 26.11 -4.61 4.34
CA TYR A 766 24.76 -4.58 3.80
C TYR A 766 24.22 -5.96 3.48
N SER A 767 22.94 -6.16 3.77
CA SER A 767 22.12 -7.22 3.22
C SER A 767 21.17 -6.62 2.18
N THR A 768 21.23 -7.12 0.94
CA THR A 768 20.54 -6.50 -0.19
C THR A 768 19.81 -7.54 -1.03
N ALA A 769 18.56 -7.25 -1.38
CA ALA A 769 17.76 -8.07 -2.28
C ALA A 769 17.30 -7.27 -3.50
N VAL A 770 17.15 -8.00 -4.62
CA VAL A 770 16.71 -7.49 -5.93
C VAL A 770 15.66 -8.41 -6.48
N TRP A 771 14.59 -7.85 -7.00
CA TRP A 771 13.55 -8.53 -7.77
C TRP A 771 13.41 -7.91 -9.15
N TRP A 772 13.06 -8.72 -10.15
CA TRP A 772 12.71 -8.32 -11.51
C TRP A 772 11.63 -9.24 -12.07
N GLY A 773 10.52 -8.67 -12.55
CA GLY A 773 9.37 -9.41 -13.08
C GLY A 773 8.26 -8.47 -13.56
N TYR A 774 7.08 -9.01 -13.78
CA TYR A 774 5.87 -8.25 -14.04
C TYR A 774 5.05 -8.09 -12.74
N ASP A 775 4.24 -7.04 -12.64
CA ASP A 775 3.31 -6.84 -11.51
C ASP A 775 2.31 -7.99 -11.40
N LYS A 776 1.80 -8.47 -12.52
CA LYS A 776 1.13 -9.76 -12.62
C LYS A 776 2.12 -10.79 -13.17
N PRO A 777 2.25 -11.97 -12.59
CA PRO A 777 3.36 -12.89 -12.87
C PRO A 777 3.25 -13.55 -14.26
N TYR A 778 3.65 -12.87 -15.33
CA TYR A 778 3.76 -13.39 -16.69
C TYR A 778 5.11 -14.05 -16.93
N CYS A 779 5.13 -15.05 -17.83
CA CYS A 779 6.34 -15.74 -18.23
C CYS A 779 7.25 -14.83 -19.06
N MET A 780 8.49 -14.65 -18.63
CA MET A 780 9.51 -13.86 -19.32
C MET A 780 10.35 -14.70 -20.33
N TRP A 781 10.07 -16.00 -20.44
CA TRP A 781 10.79 -16.87 -21.36
C TRP A 781 10.19 -16.78 -22.75
N GLY A 782 10.98 -16.37 -23.73
CA GLY A 782 10.64 -16.46 -25.14
C GLY A 782 9.97 -15.24 -25.75
N VAL A 783 9.86 -14.12 -25.03
CA VAL A 783 9.33 -12.88 -25.61
C VAL A 783 10.24 -12.35 -26.72
N ASP A 784 11.56 -12.71 -26.74
CA ASP A 784 12.44 -12.48 -27.89
C ASP A 784 13.67 -13.40 -27.97
N GLY A 785 13.81 -14.42 -27.14
CA GLY A 785 14.96 -15.33 -27.11
C GLY A 785 16.28 -14.74 -26.58
N THR A 786 16.28 -13.49 -26.10
CA THR A 786 17.51 -12.78 -25.70
C THR A 786 17.91 -12.98 -24.25
N LEU A 787 17.01 -13.46 -23.38
CA LEU A 787 17.36 -13.76 -21.99
C LEU A 787 18.44 -14.85 -21.85
N GLY A 788 18.65 -15.67 -22.88
CA GLY A 788 19.64 -16.74 -22.86
C GLY A 788 21.11 -16.29 -22.76
N ASN A 789 21.47 -15.07 -23.21
CA ASN A 789 22.86 -14.63 -23.29
C ASN A 789 23.19 -13.33 -22.52
N ASN A 790 22.23 -12.43 -22.28
CA ASN A 790 22.43 -11.26 -21.42
C ASN A 790 21.93 -11.51 -20.00
N GLY A 791 21.81 -12.77 -19.63
CA GLY A 791 21.28 -13.22 -18.36
C GLY A 791 22.01 -12.63 -17.15
N LYS A 792 21.24 -12.49 -16.08
CA LYS A 792 21.63 -12.08 -14.74
C LYS A 792 21.38 -10.58 -14.44
N PRO A 793 20.25 -9.99 -14.83
CA PRO A 793 20.01 -8.57 -14.53
C PRO A 793 20.02 -8.28 -13.02
N THR A 794 19.42 -9.13 -12.19
CA THR A 794 19.37 -8.96 -10.74
C THR A 794 20.76 -9.07 -10.09
N GLN A 795 21.63 -9.98 -10.58
CA GLN A 795 23.02 -10.10 -10.11
C GLN A 795 23.87 -8.90 -10.53
N ARG A 796 23.67 -8.39 -11.75
CA ARG A 796 24.36 -7.18 -12.25
C ARG A 796 23.95 -5.95 -11.47
N ALA A 797 22.65 -5.81 -11.15
CA ALA A 797 22.13 -4.73 -10.30
C ALA A 797 22.75 -4.78 -8.90
N PHE A 798 22.71 -5.95 -8.25
CA PHE A 798 23.36 -6.16 -6.97
C PHE A 798 24.84 -5.77 -7.02
N LYS A 799 25.59 -6.27 -8.02
CA LYS A 799 27.02 -5.97 -8.19
C LYS A 799 27.27 -4.47 -8.27
N ARG A 800 26.59 -3.75 -9.18
CA ARG A 800 26.74 -2.30 -9.37
C ARG A 800 26.40 -1.52 -8.09
N TYR A 801 25.32 -1.88 -7.43
CA TYR A 801 24.91 -1.24 -6.20
C TYR A 801 25.97 -1.43 -5.09
N MET A 802 26.38 -2.67 -4.83
CA MET A 802 27.33 -2.98 -3.76
C MET A 802 28.70 -2.32 -4.00
N GLU A 803 29.17 -2.26 -5.23
CA GLU A 803 30.41 -1.56 -5.59
C GLU A 803 30.30 -0.04 -5.32
N ALA A 804 29.16 0.59 -5.63
CA ALA A 804 28.95 2.03 -5.39
C ALA A 804 28.71 2.35 -3.91
N ALA A 805 27.82 1.60 -3.24
CA ALA A 805 27.46 1.85 -1.84
C ALA A 805 28.62 1.60 -0.87
N GLN A 806 29.54 0.68 -1.22
CA GLN A 806 30.68 0.31 -0.36
C GLN A 806 32.01 0.93 -0.78
N ALA A 807 32.04 1.81 -1.79
CA ALA A 807 33.27 2.36 -2.35
C ALA A 807 34.20 3.02 -1.31
N ASP A 808 33.62 3.64 -0.26
CA ASP A 808 34.37 4.33 0.79
C ASP A 808 34.42 3.54 2.11
N LYS A 809 33.83 2.35 2.15
CA LYS A 809 33.81 1.54 3.37
C LYS A 809 35.18 0.89 3.55
N PRO A 810 35.71 0.86 4.77
CA PRO A 810 36.97 0.18 5.05
C PRO A 810 36.86 -1.34 4.83
N ALA A 811 37.99 -1.98 4.59
CA ALA A 811 38.05 -3.44 4.50
C ALA A 811 37.48 -4.07 5.78
N LYS A 812 36.58 -5.04 5.60
CA LYS A 812 35.90 -5.75 6.70
C LYS A 812 35.55 -7.16 6.24
N ASP A 813 35.93 -8.16 7.04
CA ASP A 813 35.54 -9.55 6.81
C ASP A 813 34.19 -9.86 7.45
N PHE A 814 33.52 -10.91 6.97
CA PHE A 814 32.41 -11.51 7.67
C PHE A 814 32.82 -11.95 9.07
N TYR A 815 31.85 -11.97 9.98
CA TYR A 815 32.04 -12.59 11.28
C TYR A 815 32.49 -14.06 11.07
N TYR A 816 33.47 -14.46 11.86
CA TYR A 816 34.00 -15.82 11.86
C TYR A 816 33.97 -16.37 13.29
N ASP A 817 33.20 -17.41 13.52
CA ASP A 817 33.08 -18.05 14.82
C ASP A 817 34.32 -18.92 15.12
N ASP A 818 34.91 -18.75 16.29
CA ASP A 818 36.15 -19.45 16.69
C ASP A 818 35.95 -20.99 16.81
N SER A 819 34.74 -21.49 16.95
CA SER A 819 34.44 -22.92 16.99
C SER A 819 34.48 -23.59 15.59
N VAL A 820 34.51 -22.78 14.53
CA VAL A 820 34.56 -23.30 13.17
C VAL A 820 35.98 -23.63 12.73
N VAL A 821 36.21 -24.87 12.41
CA VAL A 821 37.50 -25.38 11.96
C VAL A 821 37.54 -25.58 10.44
N GLN A 822 38.72 -25.37 9.86
CA GLN A 822 38.97 -25.61 8.44
C GLN A 822 39.60 -26.98 8.25
N LYS A 823 39.06 -27.80 7.39
CA LYS A 823 39.58 -29.11 7.03
C LYS A 823 39.64 -29.28 5.52
N GLN A 824 40.57 -30.07 5.01
CA GLN A 824 40.57 -30.48 3.61
C GLN A 824 39.62 -31.66 3.44
N PHE A 825 38.73 -31.61 2.41
CA PHE A 825 37.82 -32.72 2.10
C PHE A 825 37.96 -33.19 0.66
N SER A 826 37.66 -34.44 0.42
CA SER A 826 37.60 -35.04 -0.94
C SER A 826 36.36 -34.52 -1.69
N THR A 827 36.56 -33.92 -2.84
CA THR A 827 35.43 -33.41 -3.68
C THR A 827 34.58 -34.54 -4.28
N SER A 828 35.03 -35.79 -4.22
CA SER A 828 34.28 -36.96 -4.70
C SER A 828 33.47 -37.66 -3.62
N THR A 829 33.93 -37.62 -2.37
CA THR A 829 33.29 -38.37 -1.27
C THR A 829 32.77 -37.49 -0.12
N GLY A 830 33.25 -36.25 0.00
CA GLY A 830 32.97 -35.38 1.14
C GLY A 830 33.81 -35.66 2.40
N ALA A 831 34.48 -36.79 2.46
CA ALA A 831 35.30 -37.21 3.61
C ALA A 831 36.53 -36.32 3.84
N ILE A 832 36.94 -36.17 5.08
CA ILE A 832 38.14 -35.41 5.43
C ILE A 832 39.41 -36.13 4.89
N VAL A 833 40.31 -35.35 4.29
CA VAL A 833 41.58 -35.86 3.74
C VAL A 833 42.75 -35.04 4.26
N SER A 834 43.91 -35.66 4.36
CA SER A 834 45.15 -35.04 4.87
C SER A 834 45.82 -34.08 3.84
N GLY A 835 45.34 -34.03 2.62
CA GLY A 835 45.83 -33.15 1.56
C GLY A 835 45.23 -33.48 0.18
N GLY A 836 45.29 -32.50 -0.75
CA GLY A 836 44.81 -32.67 -2.11
C GLY A 836 43.30 -32.51 -2.32
N GLY A 837 42.60 -32.04 -1.28
CA GLY A 837 41.18 -31.72 -1.33
C GLY A 837 40.89 -30.22 -1.43
N GLU A 838 39.59 -29.86 -1.42
CA GLU A 838 39.13 -28.47 -1.22
C GLU A 838 38.99 -28.17 0.29
N THR A 839 39.00 -26.89 0.65
CA THR A 839 38.82 -26.44 2.03
C THR A 839 37.33 -26.38 2.37
N GLY A 840 36.91 -27.07 3.41
CA GLY A 840 35.59 -27.04 4.03
C GLY A 840 35.63 -26.41 5.41
N TYR A 841 34.48 -26.04 5.91
CA TYR A 841 34.25 -25.36 7.19
C TYR A 841 33.28 -26.16 8.04
N TYR A 842 33.66 -26.50 9.26
CA TYR A 842 32.96 -27.46 10.12
C TYR A 842 33.00 -27.02 11.57
N THR A 843 32.07 -27.49 12.40
CA THR A 843 32.30 -27.57 13.85
C THR A 843 32.94 -28.93 14.19
N GLU A 844 33.68 -29.03 15.31
CA GLU A 844 34.38 -30.27 15.66
C GLU A 844 33.44 -31.47 15.91
N ASP A 845 32.19 -31.18 16.30
CA ASP A 845 31.12 -32.16 16.57
C ASP A 845 30.26 -32.48 15.34
N ASN A 846 30.52 -31.86 14.18
CA ASN A 846 29.84 -32.12 12.89
C ASN A 846 30.83 -32.32 11.74
N LEU A 847 31.95 -32.98 12.02
CA LEU A 847 32.90 -33.35 11.00
C LEU A 847 32.36 -34.54 10.16
N PRO A 848 32.68 -34.60 8.85
CA PRO A 848 32.40 -35.80 8.05
C PRO A 848 33.10 -37.02 8.62
N ASP A 849 32.37 -38.12 8.85
CA ASP A 849 32.92 -39.38 9.29
C ASP A 849 33.43 -40.18 8.09
N ASP A 850 34.48 -41.03 8.30
CA ASP A 850 35.02 -41.95 7.27
C ASP A 850 33.96 -42.99 6.81
N SER A 851 32.93 -43.21 7.59
CA SER A 851 31.79 -44.08 7.30
C SER A 851 30.60 -43.42 6.63
N TYR A 852 30.75 -42.17 6.14
CA TYR A 852 29.68 -41.39 5.60
C TYR A 852 28.96 -42.09 4.46
N SER A 853 27.88 -42.81 4.80
CA SER A 853 26.92 -43.27 3.80
C SER A 853 26.12 -42.05 3.31
N THR A 854 25.93 -41.94 2.01
CA THR A 854 25.05 -40.93 1.38
C THR A 854 23.77 -40.86 2.19
N LEU A 855 23.40 -39.68 2.68
CA LEU A 855 22.14 -39.48 3.38
C LEU A 855 21.00 -39.80 2.40
N THR A 856 20.44 -41.01 2.51
CA THR A 856 19.51 -41.54 1.52
C THR A 856 18.16 -41.95 2.14
N ASP A 857 18.03 -41.90 3.46
CA ASP A 857 16.82 -42.39 4.14
C ASP A 857 16.45 -41.57 5.39
N PRO A 858 15.31 -40.85 5.37
CA PRO A 858 14.79 -40.15 6.54
C PRO A 858 14.45 -41.09 7.69
N SER A 859 14.19 -42.39 7.43
CA SER A 859 13.83 -43.35 8.45
C SER A 859 15.00 -43.82 9.32
N VAL A 860 16.26 -43.44 8.97
CA VAL A 860 17.46 -43.81 9.72
C VAL A 860 17.81 -42.78 10.79
N ASN A 861 17.30 -41.53 10.68
CA ASN A 861 17.50 -40.46 11.65
C ASN A 861 16.18 -40.11 12.36
N THR A 862 15.50 -41.06 13.01
CA THR A 862 14.57 -40.73 14.08
C THR A 862 15.41 -40.31 15.29
N LEU A 863 15.74 -39.02 15.36
CA LEU A 863 16.05 -38.42 16.65
C LEU A 863 14.80 -38.59 17.52
N ASP A 864 14.92 -39.40 18.53
CA ASP A 864 13.87 -39.65 19.54
C ASP A 864 13.55 -38.30 20.19
N PRO A 865 12.36 -37.69 19.99
CA PRO A 865 12.01 -36.42 20.58
C PRO A 865 11.85 -36.47 22.11
N ALA A 866 12.22 -37.57 22.73
CA ALA A 866 12.14 -37.76 24.17
C ALA A 866 13.48 -37.62 24.93
N ALA A 867 14.56 -37.17 24.28
CA ALA A 867 15.86 -36.98 24.94
C ALA A 867 16.32 -35.54 24.86
N GLY A 868 15.57 -34.59 25.50
CA GLY A 868 15.99 -33.21 25.64
C GLY A 868 15.10 -32.51 26.65
#